data_cfdd681283c0d698c319de1b205ab894
#
_entry.id   cfdd681283c0d698c319de1b205ab894
#
_cell.length_a   1.000
_cell.length_b   1.000
_cell.length_c   1.000
_cell.angle_alpha   90.00
_cell.angle_beta   90.00
_cell.angle_gamma   90.00
#
_symmetry.space_group_name_H-M   'P 1'
#
loop_
_entity.id
_entity.type
_entity.pdbx_description
1 polymer ?
#
loop_
_entity_poly.entity_id
_entity_poly.type
_entity_poly.pdbx_seq_one_letter_code
_entity_poly.pdbx_strand_id
1 'polypeptide(L)'
;MKQRVYNIVMGVVKGFLPFYLFTFLPLTSKAQTNEQMGGVYYAYPIESGIEKPQLQSAPEGYKPFYISHYGRHGSRWVTNDNRYIWVNQHFEDQKNLTPLGKSVKKRLDQVWKNAKGNGGKLTALGARQHRGIAKRMYQNFPLLFTADAHITAHSSIVGRCRSSMLAFLGELVTQGCSQKIEAITDSADMAWIAYTSPEEKALENRTNVPLRISPERFIKSLFIDPSKVKEPVKLLLEINTIASDMQDVELGVSLYDIFTPEEMHAAYEKNNRGMTIVHGDVIQNEGIPARCAISLWQRIENDADAAIARGGVGADLRFGHDSNLYRLLTLMGIELRGEEYNYMDEILPMAANLQMVFYRNAQGDVLVQLLLNEKSIGFMSWKELKQQVADRMHYFEHLRQLCALNTMVGTAPANTKTAGLFGKGSEEHGQTLPAVLSPNGQNFWTPQTQDTENKCVAPYYYTDSLFQGIRNSHWIVGGCTQDYGSFTLAALSGKLRLEPEERATPFSHSEEVSHPHYYAVRLPKEHLKLEVTGSSHTAIFRITPEQDSPIHIVLNHNSDEGEGYLEVDTMAKTIYGYNPVHRIYQGWGERAGIDGNYLLQAYDPIKDYGIDSLCVWLTFEGKAFEPIILKAATSFTNKRGAENNFAFEVEGHDFESMMAQTAQQWIDRLHTIDVEDPDTARVNQFYGALYRCSFLPREMSDVDGSYPKFADGTIMPESPRKFYGDFSMWDTYRALHPLYTLIAPKEAGDMMQSLVTMYEEGGWLPIFPCWNSYTAAMIGDHCSAALADAYIKGIRNFDYEKAYEAMRKNAFETPASIEEYANGMGRRALESYLKYGYIPLEDGVREAFHQEEQTSRTLEYAFDDFAVAQLAKALGKEQDYHELMRRSENWRNVINPKTGYCDGRHAPKQLSRKKTDGGLFENNLDFIHRKPYITEGATCHYTWVCTPECGGIGRGFRRQG
;
A
#
# COMPACT_ATOMS: atom_id res chain seq x y z
N MET A 1 -30.43 7.37 -15.07
CA MET A 1 -29.60 6.46 -14.27
C MET A 1 -28.18 6.99 -14.09
N LYS A 2 -27.42 7.29 -15.14
CA LYS A 2 -26.05 7.85 -15.01
C LYS A 2 -25.92 9.11 -14.13
N GLN A 3 -26.90 9.99 -14.13
CA GLN A 3 -26.88 11.24 -13.33
C GLN A 3 -27.16 10.99 -11.82
N ARG A 4 -27.86 9.89 -11.45
CA ARG A 4 -28.12 9.54 -10.05
C ARG A 4 -26.92 8.82 -9.41
N VAL A 5 -26.20 8.00 -10.17
CA VAL A 5 -24.98 7.33 -9.73
C VAL A 5 -23.86 8.35 -9.48
N TYR A 6 -23.70 9.34 -10.38
CA TYR A 6 -22.75 10.45 -10.21
C TYR A 6 -23.00 11.27 -8.93
N ASN A 7 -24.27 11.49 -8.57
CA ASN A 7 -24.61 12.23 -7.35
C ASN A 7 -24.49 11.42 -6.04
N ILE A 8 -24.53 10.09 -6.11
CA ILE A 8 -24.29 9.20 -4.95
C ILE A 8 -22.79 9.06 -4.70
N VAL A 9 -21.97 8.93 -5.74
CA VAL A 9 -20.52 8.90 -5.63
C VAL A 9 -19.96 10.22 -5.09
N MET A 10 -20.51 11.37 -5.52
CA MET A 10 -20.10 12.69 -5.02
C MET A 10 -20.66 13.01 -3.62
N GLY A 11 -21.59 12.23 -3.09
CA GLY A 11 -22.12 12.36 -1.72
C GLY A 11 -21.29 11.62 -0.66
N VAL A 12 -20.59 10.55 -1.02
CA VAL A 12 -19.77 9.73 -0.13
C VAL A 12 -18.31 10.22 -0.07
N VAL A 13 -17.84 10.91 -1.11
CA VAL A 13 -16.49 11.46 -1.23
C VAL A 13 -16.33 12.85 -0.56
N LYS A 14 -17.38 13.39 0.07
CA LYS A 14 -17.30 14.68 0.80
C LYS A 14 -16.67 14.63 2.20
N GLY A 15 -16.10 13.51 2.58
CA GLY A 15 -15.24 13.40 3.74
C GLY A 15 -13.79 13.18 3.28
N PHE A 16 -12.97 14.22 3.32
CA PHE A 16 -11.53 14.16 3.10
C PHE A 16 -11.02 13.81 1.68
N LEU A 17 -11.33 14.67 0.70
CA LEU A 17 -10.39 14.97 -0.39
C LEU A 17 -10.07 16.46 -0.28
N PRO A 18 -8.81 16.85 -0.19
CA PRO A 18 -8.44 18.27 -0.36
C PRO A 18 -8.89 18.68 -1.75
N PHE A 19 -9.60 19.81 -1.83
CA PHE A 19 -10.07 20.41 -3.07
C PHE A 19 -8.85 20.75 -3.94
N TYR A 20 -8.51 19.89 -4.90
CA TYR A 20 -7.61 20.22 -5.99
C TYR A 20 -8.35 21.09 -6.99
N LEU A 21 -8.34 22.41 -6.76
CA LEU A 21 -8.84 23.37 -7.71
C LEU A 21 -7.68 23.84 -8.59
N PHE A 22 -7.12 22.95 -9.41
CA PHE A 22 -6.27 23.36 -10.51
C PHE A 22 -6.96 23.02 -11.83
N THR A 23 -7.24 24.08 -12.60
CA THR A 23 -7.79 23.98 -13.93
C THR A 23 -6.88 23.14 -14.80
N PHE A 24 -7.40 22.01 -15.26
CA PHE A 24 -6.81 21.25 -16.36
C PHE A 24 -6.68 22.16 -17.57
N LEU A 25 -5.47 22.57 -17.90
CA LEU A 25 -5.16 22.99 -19.25
C LEU A 25 -4.92 21.69 -20.04
N PRO A 26 -5.76 21.38 -21.05
CA PRO A 26 -5.48 20.26 -21.92
C PRO A 26 -4.17 20.57 -22.64
N LEU A 27 -3.11 19.83 -22.28
CA LEU A 27 -1.87 19.80 -23.05
C LEU A 27 -2.20 19.15 -24.39
N THR A 28 -2.39 19.95 -25.42
CA THR A 28 -2.31 19.45 -26.78
C THR A 28 -0.89 18.92 -26.96
N SER A 29 -0.75 17.63 -27.28
CA SER A 29 0.53 16.97 -27.55
C SER A 29 1.24 17.67 -28.72
N LYS A 30 1.98 18.73 -28.40
CA LYS A 30 2.88 19.37 -29.37
C LYS A 30 4.15 18.55 -29.36
N ALA A 31 4.59 18.07 -30.52
CA ALA A 31 5.87 17.38 -30.62
C ALA A 31 6.98 18.26 -30.02
N GLN A 32 7.70 17.72 -29.02
CA GLN A 32 8.79 18.42 -28.36
C GLN A 32 9.95 18.65 -29.31
N THR A 33 10.60 19.80 -29.20
CA THR A 33 11.85 20.07 -29.93
C THR A 33 13.02 19.32 -29.32
N ASN A 34 14.12 19.19 -30.06
CA ASN A 34 15.34 18.56 -29.54
C ASN A 34 15.87 19.28 -28.30
N GLU A 35 15.70 20.58 -28.20
CA GLU A 35 16.10 21.41 -27.06
C GLU A 35 15.26 21.06 -25.83
N GLN A 36 13.92 20.92 -25.99
CA GLN A 36 13.00 20.52 -24.93
C GLN A 36 13.30 19.09 -24.46
N MET A 37 13.62 18.18 -25.37
CA MET A 37 14.06 16.82 -25.04
C MET A 37 15.40 16.78 -24.26
N GLY A 38 16.07 17.92 -24.07
CA GLY A 38 17.14 18.09 -23.09
C GLY A 38 16.66 18.00 -21.63
N GLY A 39 15.35 18.08 -21.36
CA GLY A 39 14.75 18.00 -20.02
C GLY A 39 15.33 19.05 -19.07
N VAL A 40 16.00 18.62 -18.01
CA VAL A 40 16.64 19.56 -17.04
C VAL A 40 17.77 20.41 -17.63
N TYR A 41 18.22 20.14 -18.84
CA TYR A 41 19.16 20.96 -19.61
C TYR A 41 18.47 21.95 -20.57
N TYR A 42 17.14 21.99 -20.54
CA TYR A 42 16.41 22.97 -21.35
C TYR A 42 16.69 24.40 -20.86
N ALA A 43 17.14 25.27 -21.76
CA ALA A 43 17.38 26.65 -21.44
C ALA A 43 16.09 27.37 -21.04
N TYR A 44 16.16 28.40 -20.19
CA TYR A 44 14.98 29.11 -19.72
C TYR A 44 14.20 29.73 -20.88
N PRO A 45 12.92 29.36 -21.09
CA PRO A 45 12.24 29.62 -22.37
C PRO A 45 11.87 31.09 -22.60
N ILE A 46 11.83 31.93 -21.55
CA ILE A 46 11.35 33.33 -21.66
C ILE A 46 12.42 34.29 -22.19
N GLU A 47 13.68 33.88 -22.24
CA GLU A 47 14.77 34.73 -22.75
C GLU A 47 14.77 34.90 -24.27
N SER A 48 14.23 33.95 -25.02
CA SER A 48 14.28 33.89 -26.47
C SER A 48 13.20 34.71 -27.20
N GLY A 49 12.53 35.66 -26.53
CA GLY A 49 11.48 36.51 -27.16
C GLY A 49 10.10 35.86 -27.20
N ILE A 50 9.91 34.73 -26.48
CA ILE A 50 8.61 34.15 -26.24
C ILE A 50 7.79 35.09 -25.34
N GLU A 51 6.48 35.16 -25.57
CA GLU A 51 5.52 36.04 -24.92
C GLU A 51 5.77 36.18 -23.41
N LYS A 52 5.72 37.42 -22.90
CA LYS A 52 5.74 37.65 -21.46
C LYS A 52 4.61 36.88 -20.81
N PRO A 53 4.87 36.12 -19.74
CA PRO A 53 3.81 35.43 -19.00
C PRO A 53 2.79 36.48 -18.57
N GLN A 54 1.52 36.30 -18.93
CA GLN A 54 0.46 37.11 -18.39
C GLN A 54 0.20 36.66 -16.93
N LEU A 55 0.45 37.56 -16.00
CA LEU A 55 0.13 37.34 -14.61
C LEU A 55 -1.39 37.47 -14.41
N GLN A 56 -1.97 36.52 -13.71
CA GLN A 56 -3.33 36.65 -13.24
C GLN A 56 -3.37 37.81 -12.22
N SER A 57 -4.32 38.73 -12.36
CA SER A 57 -4.49 39.85 -11.44
C SER A 57 -4.97 39.34 -10.08
N ALA A 58 -4.48 39.93 -9.00
CA ALA A 58 -5.00 39.69 -7.68
C ALA A 58 -6.48 40.13 -7.57
N PRO A 59 -7.27 39.48 -6.72
CA PRO A 59 -8.64 39.89 -6.41
C PRO A 59 -8.69 41.38 -5.97
N GLU A 60 -9.82 42.03 -6.23
CA GLU A 60 -10.01 43.43 -5.86
C GLU A 60 -9.77 43.66 -4.34
N GLY A 61 -9.05 44.76 -4.02
CA GLY A 61 -8.72 45.09 -2.64
C GLY A 61 -7.42 44.48 -2.11
N TYR A 62 -6.81 43.53 -2.82
CA TYR A 62 -5.55 42.91 -2.38
C TYR A 62 -4.33 43.67 -3.03
N LYS A 63 -3.34 43.95 -2.19
CA LYS A 63 -2.09 44.61 -2.62
C LYS A 63 -0.89 43.72 -2.29
N PRO A 64 0.09 43.58 -3.21
CA PRO A 64 1.29 42.81 -2.95
C PRO A 64 2.14 43.51 -1.88
N PHE A 65 2.71 42.73 -0.95
CA PHE A 65 3.58 43.23 0.10
C PHE A 65 4.86 42.43 0.33
N TYR A 66 4.92 41.19 -0.13
CA TYR A 66 6.08 40.32 0.07
C TYR A 66 6.21 39.28 -1.03
N ILE A 67 7.46 38.89 -1.37
CA ILE A 67 7.79 37.80 -2.27
C ILE A 67 8.73 36.85 -1.56
N SER A 68 8.37 35.55 -1.53
CA SER A 68 9.28 34.45 -1.24
C SER A 68 9.64 33.73 -2.55
N HIS A 69 10.93 33.73 -2.88
CA HIS A 69 11.45 33.18 -4.13
C HIS A 69 12.40 32.03 -3.84
N TYR A 70 12.28 30.92 -4.59
CA TYR A 70 13.30 29.89 -4.71
C TYR A 70 13.62 29.65 -6.19
N GLY A 71 14.88 29.87 -6.60
CA GLY A 71 15.34 29.71 -7.97
C GLY A 71 16.45 28.67 -8.11
N ARG A 72 16.36 27.82 -9.14
CA ARG A 72 17.45 27.01 -9.63
C ARG A 72 18.52 27.90 -10.24
N HIS A 73 19.80 27.51 -10.18
CA HIS A 73 20.85 28.15 -10.93
C HIS A 73 20.55 28.24 -12.44
N GLY A 74 21.09 29.24 -13.15
CA GLY A 74 20.94 29.37 -14.59
C GLY A 74 21.74 28.37 -15.41
N SER A 75 21.70 28.54 -16.73
CA SER A 75 22.45 27.74 -17.70
C SER A 75 23.92 27.64 -17.32
N ARG A 76 24.49 26.42 -17.45
CA ARG A 76 25.84 26.09 -16.99
C ARG A 76 26.49 25.08 -17.93
N TRP A 77 27.78 24.94 -17.86
CA TRP A 77 28.51 23.82 -18.45
C TRP A 77 28.14 22.50 -17.77
N VAL A 78 28.26 21.35 -18.48
CA VAL A 78 28.09 20.01 -17.89
C VAL A 78 28.84 19.94 -16.56
N THR A 79 28.28 19.25 -15.59
CA THR A 79 28.60 19.33 -14.13
C THR A 79 30.08 19.25 -13.78
N ASN A 80 30.92 18.51 -14.57
CA ASN A 80 32.36 18.42 -14.36
C ASN A 80 33.11 18.06 -15.66
N ASP A 81 34.38 18.39 -15.70
CA ASP A 81 35.25 18.15 -16.84
C ASP A 81 35.43 16.69 -17.20
N ASN A 82 35.34 15.76 -16.19
CA ASN A 82 35.59 14.33 -16.40
C ASN A 82 34.58 13.71 -17.39
N ARG A 83 33.35 14.22 -17.46
CA ARG A 83 32.35 13.74 -18.40
C ARG A 83 32.78 14.01 -19.86
N TYR A 84 33.29 15.22 -20.16
CA TYR A 84 33.83 15.54 -21.47
C TYR A 84 35.06 14.69 -21.81
N ILE A 85 35.97 14.53 -20.83
CA ILE A 85 37.20 13.72 -20.99
C ILE A 85 36.79 12.27 -21.30
N TRP A 86 35.89 11.69 -20.53
CA TRP A 86 35.44 10.31 -20.71
C TRP A 86 34.82 10.06 -22.09
N VAL A 87 33.97 10.96 -22.58
CA VAL A 87 33.40 10.86 -23.95
C VAL A 87 34.52 10.97 -24.99
N ASN A 88 35.45 11.97 -24.88
CA ASN A 88 36.50 12.17 -25.85
C ASN A 88 37.45 10.95 -25.95
N GLN A 89 37.70 10.23 -24.86
CA GLN A 89 38.54 9.00 -24.86
C GLN A 89 38.01 7.92 -25.82
N HIS A 90 36.71 7.79 -26.02
CA HIS A 90 36.12 6.84 -26.96
C HIS A 90 36.43 7.17 -28.43
N PHE A 91 36.78 8.43 -28.73
CA PHE A 91 37.09 8.93 -30.08
C PHE A 91 38.59 9.06 -30.38
N GLU A 92 39.47 8.57 -29.51
CA GLU A 92 40.94 8.66 -29.72
C GLU A 92 41.41 7.75 -30.86
N ASP A 93 40.86 6.54 -31.00
CA ASP A 93 41.17 5.64 -32.12
C ASP A 93 40.50 6.10 -33.41
N GLN A 94 41.10 7.08 -34.07
CA GLN A 94 40.56 7.64 -35.30
C GLN A 94 40.39 6.61 -36.46
N LYS A 95 41.10 5.44 -36.38
CA LYS A 95 40.95 4.40 -37.38
C LYS A 95 39.63 3.63 -37.22
N ASN A 96 39.06 3.65 -36.02
CA ASN A 96 37.79 3.02 -35.74
C ASN A 96 36.60 3.98 -35.97
N LEU A 97 36.81 5.22 -36.40
CA LEU A 97 35.74 6.19 -36.60
C LEU A 97 35.20 6.17 -38.01
N THR A 98 33.85 6.13 -38.12
CA THR A 98 33.14 6.36 -39.41
C THR A 98 33.38 7.82 -39.87
N PRO A 99 32.95 8.20 -41.08
CA PRO A 99 32.95 9.64 -41.52
C PRO A 99 32.16 10.53 -40.54
N LEU A 100 31.00 10.06 -40.03
CA LEU A 100 30.21 10.75 -39.00
C LEU A 100 30.99 10.83 -37.70
N GLY A 101 31.58 9.71 -37.25
CA GLY A 101 32.39 9.67 -36.01
C GLY A 101 33.54 10.66 -36.01
N LYS A 102 34.23 10.84 -37.19
CA LYS A 102 35.27 11.86 -37.34
C LYS A 102 34.72 13.29 -37.27
N SER A 103 33.54 13.52 -37.82
CA SER A 103 32.85 14.83 -37.73
C SER A 103 32.47 15.11 -36.27
N VAL A 104 31.96 14.11 -35.55
CA VAL A 104 31.60 14.22 -34.11
C VAL A 104 32.83 14.53 -33.28
N LYS A 105 33.95 13.80 -33.52
CA LYS A 105 35.23 14.05 -32.85
C LYS A 105 35.66 15.51 -32.97
N LYS A 106 35.64 16.07 -34.19
CA LYS A 106 35.99 17.47 -34.41
C LYS A 106 35.09 18.42 -33.62
N ARG A 107 33.81 18.19 -33.57
CA ARG A 107 32.83 18.95 -32.76
C ARG A 107 33.10 18.82 -31.28
N LEU A 108 33.33 17.61 -30.77
CA LEU A 108 33.69 17.36 -29.38
C LEU A 108 34.99 18.03 -28.97
N ASP A 109 36.02 18.08 -29.87
CA ASP A 109 37.27 18.83 -29.63
C ASP A 109 37.02 20.32 -29.49
N GLN A 110 36.12 20.88 -30.32
CA GLN A 110 35.73 22.27 -30.21
C GLN A 110 35.00 22.54 -28.89
N VAL A 111 34.09 21.66 -28.50
CA VAL A 111 33.40 21.76 -27.20
C VAL A 111 34.40 21.68 -26.06
N TRP A 112 35.29 20.68 -26.05
CA TRP A 112 36.27 20.50 -24.98
C TRP A 112 37.23 21.66 -24.86
N LYS A 113 37.67 22.25 -25.96
CA LYS A 113 38.53 23.44 -25.94
C LYS A 113 37.93 24.58 -25.13
N ASN A 114 36.61 24.73 -25.14
CA ASN A 114 35.88 25.77 -24.40
C ASN A 114 35.41 25.30 -23.00
N ALA A 115 35.10 24.03 -22.85
CA ALA A 115 34.59 23.44 -21.62
C ALA A 115 35.68 23.23 -20.53
N LYS A 116 36.94 23.01 -20.97
CA LYS A 116 38.06 22.71 -20.07
C LYS A 116 38.24 23.77 -18.98
N GLY A 117 38.12 23.32 -17.71
CA GLY A 117 38.19 24.18 -16.52
C GLY A 117 36.89 24.97 -16.25
N ASN A 118 35.84 24.72 -17.02
CA ASN A 118 34.53 25.38 -16.86
C ASN A 118 33.44 24.44 -16.38
N GLY A 119 33.71 23.15 -16.22
CA GLY A 119 32.72 22.16 -15.74
C GLY A 119 31.94 22.65 -14.52
N GLY A 120 30.62 22.69 -14.63
CA GLY A 120 29.69 23.13 -13.59
C GLY A 120 29.61 24.63 -13.34
N LYS A 121 30.36 25.47 -14.06
CA LYS A 121 30.27 26.91 -13.91
C LYS A 121 29.07 27.49 -14.68
N LEU A 122 28.49 28.54 -14.13
CA LEU A 122 27.44 29.34 -14.79
C LEU A 122 27.96 29.95 -16.12
N THR A 123 27.11 29.91 -17.16
CA THR A 123 27.42 30.53 -18.46
C THR A 123 26.99 32.00 -18.52
N ALA A 124 27.38 32.71 -19.57
CA ALA A 124 26.89 34.04 -19.82
C ALA A 124 25.35 34.06 -20.03
N LEU A 125 24.80 33.04 -20.69
CA LEU A 125 23.36 32.85 -20.83
C LEU A 125 22.70 32.67 -19.46
N GLY A 126 23.25 31.82 -18.59
CA GLY A 126 22.71 31.64 -17.25
C GLY A 126 22.63 32.90 -16.40
N ALA A 127 23.64 33.74 -16.53
CA ALA A 127 23.63 35.07 -15.89
C ALA A 127 22.55 36.00 -16.50
N ARG A 128 22.34 35.96 -17.83
CA ARG A 128 21.27 36.73 -18.47
C ARG A 128 19.87 36.26 -18.07
N GLN A 129 19.67 34.94 -17.96
CA GLN A 129 18.41 34.37 -17.49
C GLN A 129 18.02 34.97 -16.14
N HIS A 130 18.92 34.96 -15.17
CA HIS A 130 18.65 35.54 -13.85
C HIS A 130 18.45 37.05 -13.87
N ARG A 131 19.19 37.76 -14.70
CA ARG A 131 18.91 39.18 -14.92
C ARG A 131 17.51 39.41 -15.50
N GLY A 132 17.12 38.62 -16.50
CA GLY A 132 15.78 38.68 -17.08
C GLY A 132 14.66 38.46 -16.06
N ILE A 133 14.76 37.42 -15.22
CA ILE A 133 13.81 37.13 -14.16
C ILE A 133 13.74 38.29 -13.14
N ALA A 134 14.87 38.78 -12.68
CA ALA A 134 14.95 39.92 -11.75
C ALA A 134 14.30 41.19 -12.33
N LYS A 135 14.58 41.51 -13.60
CA LYS A 135 13.96 42.63 -14.31
C LYS A 135 12.44 42.51 -14.35
N ARG A 136 11.90 41.35 -14.76
CA ARG A 136 10.45 41.10 -14.83
C ARG A 136 9.82 41.11 -13.45
N MET A 137 10.44 40.53 -12.44
CA MET A 137 9.99 40.59 -11.04
C MET A 137 9.86 42.03 -10.55
N TYR A 138 10.89 42.86 -10.76
CA TYR A 138 10.87 44.31 -10.42
C TYR A 138 9.75 45.05 -11.16
N GLN A 139 9.61 44.81 -12.47
CA GLN A 139 8.58 45.44 -13.30
C GLN A 139 7.15 45.06 -12.91
N ASN A 140 6.94 43.83 -12.51
CA ASN A 140 5.63 43.34 -12.10
C ASN A 140 5.25 43.77 -10.67
N PHE A 141 6.24 43.95 -9.79
CA PHE A 141 6.02 44.22 -8.36
C PHE A 141 6.93 45.36 -7.85
N PRO A 142 6.95 46.54 -8.49
CA PRO A 142 7.92 47.60 -8.15
C PRO A 142 7.78 48.11 -6.71
N LEU A 143 6.58 48.04 -6.13
CA LEU A 143 6.32 48.46 -4.75
C LEU A 143 7.05 47.60 -3.70
N LEU A 144 7.52 46.40 -4.03
CA LEU A 144 8.23 45.53 -3.12
C LEU A 144 9.73 45.78 -3.03
N PHE A 145 10.24 46.71 -3.87
CA PHE A 145 11.68 47.04 -3.98
C PHE A 145 11.98 48.49 -3.68
N THR A 146 11.14 49.14 -2.86
CA THR A 146 11.30 50.54 -2.40
C THR A 146 12.44 50.67 -1.38
N ALA A 147 12.83 51.90 -1.03
CA ALA A 147 13.96 52.17 -0.13
C ALA A 147 13.77 51.63 1.30
N ASP A 148 12.55 51.41 1.73
CA ASP A 148 12.17 50.85 3.03
C ASP A 148 11.91 49.32 2.98
N ALA A 149 12.09 48.67 1.82
CA ALA A 149 11.90 47.24 1.66
C ALA A 149 12.95 46.45 2.45
N HIS A 150 12.51 45.32 3.06
CA HIS A 150 13.41 44.35 3.68
C HIS A 150 13.71 43.25 2.66
N ILE A 151 14.95 43.13 2.20
CA ILE A 151 15.32 42.16 1.18
C ILE A 151 16.52 41.37 1.65
N THR A 152 16.35 40.00 1.71
CA THR A 152 17.44 39.07 1.95
C THR A 152 17.65 38.17 0.74
N ALA A 153 18.87 37.71 0.54
CA ALA A 153 19.19 36.77 -0.52
C ALA A 153 20.17 35.71 -0.03
N HIS A 154 19.79 34.42 -0.18
CA HIS A 154 20.59 33.28 0.21
C HIS A 154 20.95 32.43 -0.99
N SER A 155 22.15 31.87 -1.03
CA SER A 155 22.53 30.89 -2.04
C SER A 155 23.20 29.68 -1.46
N SER A 156 23.01 28.54 -2.12
CA SER A 156 23.87 27.38 -1.92
C SER A 156 25.35 27.78 -2.09
N ILE A 157 26.26 27.15 -1.35
CA ILE A 157 27.72 27.41 -1.46
C ILE A 157 28.29 27.07 -2.84
N VAL A 158 27.53 26.39 -3.71
CA VAL A 158 27.97 26.00 -5.04
C VAL A 158 28.10 27.24 -5.93
N GLY A 159 29.28 27.40 -6.53
CA GLY A 159 29.66 28.63 -7.26
C GLY A 159 28.64 29.14 -8.28
N ARG A 160 28.00 28.24 -9.04
CA ARG A 160 26.96 28.63 -10.02
C ARG A 160 25.72 29.24 -9.38
N CYS A 161 25.29 28.75 -8.19
CA CYS A 161 24.15 29.32 -7.47
C CYS A 161 24.46 30.72 -6.96
N ARG A 162 25.66 30.89 -6.37
CA ARG A 162 26.16 32.19 -5.94
C ARG A 162 26.24 33.19 -7.13
N SER A 163 26.76 32.75 -8.28
CA SER A 163 26.84 33.58 -9.47
C SER A 163 25.45 33.93 -10.01
N SER A 164 24.49 33.04 -9.95
CA SER A 164 23.09 33.31 -10.31
C SER A 164 22.47 34.33 -9.38
N MET A 165 22.66 34.22 -8.08
CA MET A 165 22.21 35.21 -7.09
C MET A 165 22.79 36.60 -7.39
N LEU A 166 24.10 36.68 -7.60
CA LEU A 166 24.75 37.96 -7.86
C LEU A 166 24.27 38.61 -9.17
N ALA A 167 24.01 37.81 -10.22
CA ALA A 167 23.47 38.31 -11.49
C ALA A 167 22.04 38.89 -11.29
N PHE A 168 21.21 38.17 -10.51
CA PHE A 168 19.85 38.58 -10.16
C PHE A 168 19.86 39.92 -9.37
N LEU A 169 20.64 39.97 -8.28
CA LEU A 169 20.73 41.14 -7.42
C LEU A 169 21.29 42.37 -8.15
N GLY A 170 22.31 42.19 -9.01
CA GLY A 170 22.86 43.24 -9.83
C GLY A 170 21.82 43.86 -10.76
N GLU A 171 20.89 43.07 -11.29
CA GLU A 171 19.81 43.59 -12.12
C GLU A 171 18.76 44.32 -11.30
N LEU A 172 18.37 43.85 -10.12
CA LEU A 172 17.46 44.59 -9.23
C LEU A 172 17.99 46.00 -8.93
N VAL A 173 19.28 46.13 -8.66
CA VAL A 173 19.93 47.44 -8.47
C VAL A 173 19.86 48.27 -9.76
N THR A 174 20.11 47.67 -10.92
CA THR A 174 20.02 48.33 -12.23
C THR A 174 18.61 48.88 -12.52
N GLN A 175 17.58 48.12 -12.08
CA GLN A 175 16.19 48.54 -12.26
C GLN A 175 15.74 49.63 -11.26
N GLY A 176 16.56 49.96 -10.25
CA GLY A 176 16.30 51.07 -9.32
C GLY A 176 16.03 50.62 -7.87
N CYS A 177 16.25 49.35 -7.53
CA CYS A 177 16.25 48.91 -6.15
C CYS A 177 17.41 49.61 -5.40
N SER A 178 17.08 50.56 -4.54
CA SER A 178 18.05 51.37 -3.78
C SER A 178 18.35 50.79 -2.40
N GLN A 179 17.61 49.77 -1.97
CA GLN A 179 17.77 49.11 -0.70
C GLN A 179 19.07 48.30 -0.66
N LYS A 180 19.72 48.29 0.51
CA LYS A 180 20.84 47.40 0.78
C LYS A 180 20.29 45.97 0.89
N ILE A 181 20.70 45.10 -0.03
CA ILE A 181 20.35 43.71 -0.02
C ILE A 181 21.41 42.93 0.76
N GLU A 182 21.00 42.15 1.73
CA GLU A 182 21.87 41.24 2.46
C GLU A 182 22.03 39.93 1.67
N ALA A 183 23.20 39.77 1.05
CA ALA A 183 23.56 38.61 0.23
C ALA A 183 24.39 37.63 1.05
N ILE A 184 23.82 36.45 1.34
CA ILE A 184 24.38 35.43 2.23
C ILE A 184 24.73 34.19 1.41
N THR A 185 25.92 33.66 1.66
CA THR A 185 26.36 32.33 1.17
C THR A 185 27.09 31.67 2.31
N ASP A 186 26.37 30.83 3.07
CA ASP A 186 26.86 30.16 4.28
C ASP A 186 26.72 28.66 4.14
N SER A 187 27.71 27.92 4.64
CA SER A 187 27.67 26.46 4.72
C SER A 187 26.55 25.95 5.65
N ALA A 188 26.17 26.72 6.67
CA ALA A 188 25.06 26.39 7.54
C ALA A 188 23.71 26.35 6.79
N ASP A 189 23.55 27.21 5.78
CA ASP A 189 22.33 27.27 4.96
C ASP A 189 22.13 26.00 4.13
N MET A 190 23.18 25.18 3.90
CA MET A 190 23.06 23.93 3.16
C MET A 190 22.12 22.93 3.85
N ALA A 191 21.92 23.06 5.16
CA ALA A 191 20.98 22.23 5.91
C ALA A 191 19.50 22.43 5.53
N TRP A 192 19.16 23.50 4.81
CA TRP A 192 17.82 23.79 4.34
C TRP A 192 17.74 24.16 2.86
N ILE A 193 18.70 24.95 2.31
CA ILE A 193 18.63 25.43 0.93
C ILE A 193 18.96 24.35 -0.11
N ALA A 194 19.72 23.33 0.29
CA ALA A 194 20.18 22.24 -0.58
C ALA A 194 20.37 20.93 0.20
N TYR A 195 19.49 20.66 1.17
CA TYR A 195 19.56 19.43 1.98
C TYR A 195 19.30 18.18 1.13
N THR A 196 20.03 17.13 1.39
CA THR A 196 19.83 15.78 0.84
C THR A 196 20.09 14.77 1.93
N SER A 197 19.13 13.91 2.24
CA SER A 197 19.27 12.89 3.26
C SER A 197 20.13 11.71 2.80
N PRO A 198 20.68 10.90 3.74
CA PRO A 198 21.32 9.63 3.38
C PRO A 198 20.36 8.66 2.66
N GLU A 199 19.08 8.64 3.03
CA GLU A 199 18.04 7.82 2.42
C GLU A 199 17.83 8.19 0.96
N GLU A 200 17.79 9.48 0.65
CA GLU A 200 17.65 9.95 -0.72
C GLU A 200 18.89 9.63 -1.58
N LYS A 201 20.08 9.73 -1.02
CA LYS A 201 21.29 9.28 -1.71
C LYS A 201 21.25 7.78 -2.00
N ALA A 202 20.75 7.00 -1.07
CA ALA A 202 20.54 5.56 -1.28
C ALA A 202 19.47 5.30 -2.37
N LEU A 203 18.38 6.08 -2.37
CA LEU A 203 17.35 6.01 -3.42
C LEU A 203 17.93 6.36 -4.79
N GLU A 204 18.70 7.44 -4.92
CA GLU A 204 19.38 7.84 -6.17
C GLU A 204 20.31 6.72 -6.67
N ASN A 205 21.10 6.13 -5.79
CA ASN A 205 22.05 5.05 -6.15
C ASN A 205 21.35 3.76 -6.58
N ARG A 206 20.21 3.40 -5.99
CA ARG A 206 19.44 2.21 -6.34
C ARG A 206 18.48 2.41 -7.52
N THR A 207 18.18 3.67 -7.86
CA THR A 207 17.27 3.99 -8.98
C THR A 207 17.97 3.79 -10.29
N ASN A 208 17.65 2.71 -10.98
CA ASN A 208 18.15 2.43 -12.33
C ASN A 208 16.98 2.40 -13.32
N VAL A 209 16.75 3.53 -13.98
CA VAL A 209 15.78 3.60 -15.07
C VAL A 209 16.46 3.13 -16.35
N PRO A 210 15.98 2.06 -16.98
CA PRO A 210 16.60 1.55 -18.20
C PRO A 210 16.38 2.50 -19.38
N LEU A 211 17.31 2.46 -20.33
CA LEU A 211 17.12 3.09 -21.64
C LEU A 211 16.30 2.14 -22.53
N ARG A 212 15.10 2.56 -22.93
CA ARG A 212 14.15 1.73 -23.72
C ARG A 212 14.44 1.72 -25.21
N ILE A 213 15.71 1.72 -25.60
CA ILE A 213 16.14 1.58 -26.98
C ILE A 213 17.54 0.95 -27.04
N SER A 214 17.82 0.15 -28.05
CA SER A 214 19.16 -0.41 -28.27
C SER A 214 20.13 0.69 -28.73
N PRO A 215 21.31 0.84 -28.14
CA PRO A 215 22.32 1.79 -28.58
C PRO A 215 23.03 1.36 -29.86
N GLU A 216 22.71 0.20 -30.42
CA GLU A 216 23.47 -0.44 -31.50
C GLU A 216 23.52 0.43 -32.76
N ARG A 217 22.37 1.00 -33.19
CA ARG A 217 22.32 1.90 -34.37
C ARG A 217 23.21 3.12 -34.14
N PHE A 218 23.10 3.75 -32.96
CA PHE A 218 23.88 4.92 -32.59
C PHE A 218 25.38 4.63 -32.62
N ILE A 219 25.80 3.54 -31.99
CA ILE A 219 27.22 3.14 -31.96
C ILE A 219 27.76 2.81 -33.36
N LYS A 220 27.02 2.03 -34.15
CA LYS A 220 27.39 1.70 -35.55
C LYS A 220 27.49 2.94 -36.45
N SER A 221 26.73 4.00 -36.17
CA SER A 221 26.83 5.25 -36.93
C SER A 221 28.16 6.00 -36.71
N LEU A 222 28.77 5.82 -35.53
CA LEU A 222 29.95 6.53 -35.11
C LEU A 222 31.26 5.71 -35.22
N PHE A 223 31.17 4.37 -35.07
CA PHE A 223 32.32 3.47 -34.99
C PHE A 223 32.22 2.35 -36.01
N ILE A 224 33.37 2.04 -36.68
CA ILE A 224 33.48 0.99 -37.67
C ILE A 224 33.38 -0.39 -37.03
N ASP A 225 34.03 -0.56 -35.88
CA ASP A 225 33.97 -1.76 -35.04
C ASP A 225 33.30 -1.44 -33.70
N PRO A 226 32.00 -1.67 -33.54
CA PRO A 226 31.22 -1.38 -32.33
C PRO A 226 31.68 -2.20 -31.12
N SER A 227 32.30 -3.36 -31.29
CA SER A 227 32.76 -4.22 -30.20
C SER A 227 33.85 -3.62 -29.34
N LYS A 228 34.55 -2.63 -29.87
CA LYS A 228 35.60 -1.87 -29.14
C LYS A 228 35.05 -0.75 -28.29
N VAL A 229 33.76 -0.45 -28.40
CA VAL A 229 33.14 0.61 -27.59
C VAL A 229 32.73 0.07 -26.24
N LYS A 230 33.31 0.59 -25.18
CA LYS A 230 32.94 0.24 -23.80
C LYS A 230 31.71 1.03 -23.36
N GLU A 231 30.84 0.42 -22.56
CA GLU A 231 29.66 1.06 -21.99
C GLU A 231 28.79 1.81 -23.03
N PRO A 232 28.29 1.16 -24.11
CA PRO A 232 27.65 1.82 -25.24
C PRO A 232 26.41 2.62 -24.86
N VAL A 233 25.59 2.12 -23.94
CA VAL A 233 24.41 2.86 -23.40
C VAL A 233 24.86 4.16 -22.71
N LYS A 234 25.88 4.09 -21.85
CA LYS A 234 26.40 5.26 -21.18
C LYS A 234 27.01 6.28 -22.16
N LEU A 235 27.68 5.79 -23.22
CA LEU A 235 28.23 6.69 -24.26
C LEU A 235 27.12 7.45 -24.99
N LEU A 236 26.03 6.78 -25.36
CA LEU A 236 24.86 7.43 -25.95
C LEU A 236 24.32 8.52 -25.01
N LEU A 237 24.11 8.20 -23.72
CA LEU A 237 23.55 9.12 -22.73
C LEU A 237 24.48 10.31 -22.42
N GLU A 238 25.79 10.09 -22.34
CA GLU A 238 26.75 11.18 -22.09
C GLU A 238 26.87 12.11 -23.29
N ILE A 239 26.84 11.59 -24.52
CA ILE A 239 26.80 12.43 -25.73
C ILE A 239 25.45 13.16 -25.84
N ASN A 240 24.33 12.52 -25.50
CA ASN A 240 23.03 13.19 -25.41
C ASN A 240 23.05 14.35 -24.39
N THR A 241 23.65 14.13 -23.21
CA THR A 241 23.81 15.19 -22.21
C THR A 241 24.65 16.37 -22.76
N ILE A 242 25.76 16.10 -23.44
CA ILE A 242 26.58 17.17 -24.04
C ILE A 242 25.80 17.86 -25.16
N ALA A 243 25.05 17.13 -25.99
CA ALA A 243 24.21 17.69 -27.05
C ALA A 243 23.17 18.64 -26.48
N SER A 244 22.49 18.23 -25.39
CA SER A 244 21.49 19.03 -24.69
C SER A 244 22.08 20.30 -24.06
N ASP A 245 23.31 20.22 -23.52
CA ASP A 245 24.02 21.35 -22.90
C ASP A 245 24.48 22.41 -23.93
N MET A 246 24.51 22.07 -25.25
CA MET A 246 24.98 23.02 -26.26
C MET A 246 24.10 24.26 -26.39
N GLN A 247 22.81 24.18 -26.07
CA GLN A 247 21.91 25.31 -25.97
C GLN A 247 22.28 26.27 -24.81
N ASP A 248 22.93 25.75 -23.78
CA ASP A 248 23.29 26.49 -22.56
C ASP A 248 24.61 27.24 -22.67
N VAL A 249 25.48 26.84 -23.62
CA VAL A 249 26.86 27.38 -23.75
C VAL A 249 27.08 28.24 -24.97
N GLU A 250 26.11 28.35 -25.88
CA GLU A 250 26.10 29.25 -27.07
C GLU A 250 27.36 29.13 -27.97
N LEU A 251 27.90 27.92 -28.13
CA LEU A 251 29.09 27.68 -28.96
C LEU A 251 28.81 27.58 -30.47
N GLY A 252 27.56 27.58 -30.89
CA GLY A 252 27.16 27.33 -32.27
C GLY A 252 27.50 25.92 -32.76
N VAL A 253 27.70 24.97 -31.86
CA VAL A 253 27.90 23.53 -32.13
C VAL A 253 26.64 22.78 -31.83
N SER A 254 26.15 21.98 -32.76
CA SER A 254 25.06 21.02 -32.53
C SER A 254 25.57 19.59 -32.64
N LEU A 255 25.01 18.72 -31.83
CA LEU A 255 25.23 17.27 -31.88
C LEU A 255 23.90 16.49 -32.02
N TYR A 256 22.77 17.17 -32.20
CA TYR A 256 21.45 16.51 -32.31
C TYR A 256 21.30 15.66 -33.60
N ASP A 257 22.03 16.02 -34.66
CA ASP A 257 22.03 15.35 -35.96
C ASP A 257 22.53 13.90 -35.95
N ILE A 258 23.12 13.44 -34.84
CA ILE A 258 23.63 12.07 -34.67
C ILE A 258 22.58 11.12 -34.09
N PHE A 259 21.52 11.64 -33.53
CA PHE A 259 20.45 10.88 -32.92
C PHE A 259 19.24 10.76 -33.84
N THR A 260 18.50 9.67 -33.71
CA THR A 260 17.14 9.61 -34.26
C THR A 260 16.15 10.25 -33.26
N PRO A 261 14.95 10.64 -33.72
CA PRO A 261 13.91 11.11 -32.81
C PRO A 261 13.59 10.13 -31.68
N GLU A 262 13.59 8.82 -31.97
CA GLU A 262 13.32 7.76 -31.01
C GLU A 262 14.44 7.67 -29.95
N GLU A 263 15.69 7.83 -30.36
CA GLU A 263 16.83 7.84 -29.42
C GLU A 263 16.82 9.07 -28.51
N MET A 264 16.49 10.22 -29.05
CA MET A 264 16.30 11.46 -28.28
C MET A 264 15.16 11.31 -27.27
N HIS A 265 14.03 10.78 -27.74
CA HIS A 265 12.86 10.55 -26.88
C HIS A 265 13.16 9.53 -25.78
N ALA A 266 13.79 8.39 -26.10
CA ALA A 266 14.16 7.38 -25.10
C ALA A 266 15.13 7.92 -24.02
N ALA A 267 16.09 8.77 -24.40
CA ALA A 267 16.98 9.42 -23.45
C ALA A 267 16.22 10.43 -22.56
N TYR A 268 15.30 11.20 -23.14
CA TYR A 268 14.44 12.14 -22.45
C TYR A 268 13.53 11.42 -21.43
N GLU A 269 12.82 10.37 -21.85
CA GLU A 269 11.99 9.54 -20.97
C GLU A 269 12.78 8.98 -19.77
N LYS A 270 13.93 8.36 -20.06
CA LYS A 270 14.80 7.81 -19.01
C LYS A 270 15.15 8.88 -17.96
N ASN A 271 15.57 10.06 -18.40
CA ASN A 271 15.98 11.15 -17.50
C ASN A 271 14.79 11.68 -16.70
N ASN A 272 13.63 11.91 -17.35
CA ASN A 272 12.44 12.40 -16.68
C ASN A 272 11.90 11.40 -15.64
N ARG A 273 11.84 10.12 -16.00
CA ARG A 273 11.45 9.05 -15.05
C ARG A 273 12.40 8.99 -13.86
N GLY A 274 13.72 9.08 -14.10
CA GLY A 274 14.72 9.10 -13.05
C GLY A 274 14.53 10.29 -12.10
N MET A 275 14.34 11.48 -12.61
CA MET A 275 14.05 12.68 -11.82
C MET A 275 12.74 12.56 -11.03
N THR A 276 11.70 12.02 -11.66
CA THR A 276 10.40 11.82 -11.02
C THR A 276 10.49 10.81 -9.87
N ILE A 277 11.17 9.67 -10.06
CA ILE A 277 11.33 8.66 -9.01
C ILE A 277 12.15 9.21 -7.86
N VAL A 278 13.25 9.93 -8.13
CA VAL A 278 14.18 10.36 -7.07
C VAL A 278 13.70 11.63 -6.34
N HIS A 279 12.96 12.53 -7.00
CA HIS A 279 12.67 13.84 -6.43
C HIS A 279 11.19 14.25 -6.50
N GLY A 280 10.35 13.50 -7.21
CA GLY A 280 8.93 13.81 -7.44
C GLY A 280 7.97 13.14 -6.45
N ASP A 281 6.68 13.31 -6.72
CA ASP A 281 5.58 12.74 -5.96
C ASP A 281 5.16 11.40 -6.57
N VAL A 282 5.88 10.36 -6.21
CA VAL A 282 5.57 8.99 -6.60
C VAL A 282 5.70 8.06 -5.40
N ILE A 283 4.76 7.13 -5.28
CA ILE A 283 4.68 6.23 -4.13
C ILE A 283 5.94 5.36 -3.97
N GLN A 284 6.62 5.02 -5.07
CA GLN A 284 7.82 4.17 -5.10
C GLN A 284 9.02 4.78 -4.35
N ASN A 285 9.03 6.07 -4.12
CA ASN A 285 10.09 6.73 -3.35
C ASN A 285 9.77 6.91 -1.86
N GLU A 286 8.63 6.35 -1.41
CA GLU A 286 8.25 6.30 0.01
C GLU A 286 8.18 7.70 0.68
N GLY A 287 7.93 8.74 -0.12
CA GLY A 287 7.90 10.13 0.34
C GLY A 287 9.25 10.71 0.79
N ILE A 288 10.36 10.03 0.50
CA ILE A 288 11.72 10.48 0.87
C ILE A 288 12.02 11.90 0.36
N PRO A 289 11.75 12.26 -0.92
CA PRO A 289 12.07 13.60 -1.43
C PRO A 289 11.27 14.70 -0.73
N ALA A 290 9.99 14.48 -0.48
CA ALA A 290 9.15 15.46 0.22
C ALA A 290 9.67 15.75 1.63
N ARG A 291 10.08 14.70 2.36
CA ARG A 291 10.68 14.87 3.70
C ARG A 291 12.01 15.65 3.65
N CYS A 292 12.77 15.53 2.58
CA CYS A 292 13.98 16.34 2.38
C CYS A 292 13.69 17.84 2.17
N ALA A 293 12.48 18.20 1.73
CA ALA A 293 12.08 19.60 1.53
C ALA A 293 11.54 20.28 2.81
N ILE A 294 11.29 19.53 3.88
CA ILE A 294 10.67 20.05 5.12
C ILE A 294 11.45 21.24 5.70
N SER A 295 12.79 21.14 5.78
CA SER A 295 13.62 22.21 6.33
C SER A 295 13.59 23.48 5.47
N LEU A 296 13.51 23.34 4.14
CA LEU A 296 13.35 24.46 3.22
C LEU A 296 11.98 25.10 3.40
N TRP A 297 10.91 24.31 3.48
CA TRP A 297 9.57 24.82 3.71
C TRP A 297 9.46 25.55 5.05
N GLN A 298 9.95 24.96 6.15
CA GLN A 298 9.95 25.61 7.47
C GLN A 298 10.68 26.95 7.44
N ARG A 299 11.78 27.05 6.71
CA ARG A 299 12.46 28.34 6.52
C ARG A 299 11.60 29.34 5.75
N ILE A 300 10.94 28.91 4.67
CA ILE A 300 10.02 29.74 3.88
C ILE A 300 8.83 30.19 4.75
N GLU A 301 8.23 29.29 5.50
CA GLU A 301 7.09 29.58 6.38
C GLU A 301 7.46 30.59 7.48
N ASN A 302 8.58 30.37 8.15
CA ASN A 302 9.07 31.29 9.20
C ASN A 302 9.37 32.68 8.65
N ASP A 303 10.03 32.80 7.50
CA ASP A 303 10.36 34.07 6.87
C ASP A 303 9.09 34.80 6.42
N ALA A 304 8.11 34.10 5.86
CA ALA A 304 6.82 34.64 5.44
C ALA A 304 5.99 35.11 6.65
N ASP A 305 5.88 34.32 7.71
CA ASP A 305 5.18 34.71 8.94
C ASP A 305 5.85 35.92 9.61
N ALA A 306 7.19 35.97 9.61
CA ALA A 306 7.93 37.15 10.08
C ALA A 306 7.66 38.38 9.22
N ALA A 307 7.58 38.26 7.90
CA ALA A 307 7.23 39.38 7.00
C ALA A 307 5.79 39.85 7.21
N ILE A 308 4.85 38.95 7.43
CA ILE A 308 3.45 39.25 7.75
C ILE A 308 3.35 40.02 9.08
N ALA A 309 4.07 39.57 10.11
CA ALA A 309 4.07 40.19 11.44
C ALA A 309 4.78 41.57 11.47
N ARG A 310 5.89 41.70 10.75
CA ARG A 310 6.67 42.95 10.67
C ARG A 310 5.87 44.04 10.00
N GLY A 311 5.02 43.71 9.02
CA GLY A 311 4.43 44.69 8.11
C GLY A 311 5.47 45.27 7.13
N GLY A 312 5.05 46.24 6.32
CA GLY A 312 5.93 46.81 5.27
C GLY A 312 6.02 45.92 4.05
N VAL A 313 7.05 46.11 3.24
CA VAL A 313 7.27 45.42 1.96
C VAL A 313 8.66 44.77 1.92
N GLY A 314 8.83 43.74 1.09
CA GLY A 314 10.11 43.05 0.94
C GLY A 314 10.12 41.77 0.15
N ALA A 315 11.28 41.10 0.16
CA ALA A 315 11.47 39.81 -0.51
C ALA A 315 12.57 38.96 0.16
N ASP A 316 12.35 37.65 0.21
CA ASP A 316 13.38 36.67 0.53
C ASP A 316 13.67 35.80 -0.70
N LEU A 317 14.91 35.96 -1.20
CA LEU A 317 15.37 35.42 -2.47
C LEU A 317 16.34 34.25 -2.21
N ARG A 318 16.02 33.03 -2.71
CA ARG A 318 16.79 31.81 -2.48
C ARG A 318 17.26 31.24 -3.81
N PHE A 319 18.54 30.81 -3.87
CA PHE A 319 19.17 30.31 -5.09
C PHE A 319 19.82 28.93 -4.82
N GLY A 320 19.28 27.89 -5.43
CA GLY A 320 19.69 26.50 -5.21
C GLY A 320 19.70 25.67 -6.48
N HIS A 321 19.12 24.46 -6.36
CA HIS A 321 19.22 23.41 -7.37
C HIS A 321 17.82 22.95 -7.83
N ASP A 322 17.80 22.30 -9.01
CA ASP A 322 16.61 21.65 -9.59
C ASP A 322 15.97 20.62 -8.64
N SER A 323 16.77 19.72 -8.06
CA SER A 323 16.30 18.69 -7.12
C SER A 323 15.55 19.31 -5.92
N ASN A 324 16.07 20.37 -5.31
CA ASN A 324 15.43 20.99 -4.16
C ASN A 324 14.15 21.75 -4.53
N LEU A 325 14.12 22.37 -5.72
CA LEU A 325 12.90 22.96 -6.24
C LEU A 325 11.82 21.90 -6.47
N TYR A 326 12.19 20.77 -7.09
CA TYR A 326 11.24 19.70 -7.36
C TYR A 326 10.68 19.09 -6.06
N ARG A 327 11.53 18.81 -5.08
CA ARG A 327 11.11 18.35 -3.75
C ARG A 327 10.17 19.31 -3.04
N LEU A 328 10.44 20.63 -3.16
CA LEU A 328 9.55 21.65 -2.59
C LEU A 328 8.18 21.63 -3.26
N LEU A 329 8.12 21.51 -4.59
CA LEU A 329 6.87 21.38 -5.35
C LEU A 329 6.13 20.10 -4.92
N THR A 330 6.85 18.98 -4.78
CA THR A 330 6.33 17.71 -4.27
C THR A 330 5.73 17.87 -2.88
N LEU A 331 6.45 18.49 -1.93
CA LEU A 331 5.93 18.73 -0.58
C LEU A 331 4.71 19.64 -0.58
N MET A 332 4.70 20.67 -1.41
CA MET A 332 3.57 21.61 -1.53
C MET A 332 2.35 21.01 -2.24
N GLY A 333 2.46 19.82 -2.85
CA GLY A 333 1.38 19.21 -3.64
C GLY A 333 1.09 19.97 -4.94
N ILE A 334 2.10 20.63 -5.51
CA ILE A 334 1.99 21.26 -6.81
C ILE A 334 2.28 20.21 -7.87
N GLU A 335 1.21 19.68 -8.48
CA GLU A 335 1.29 18.65 -9.51
C GLU A 335 1.28 19.27 -10.91
N LEU A 336 2.22 18.82 -11.74
CA LEU A 336 2.30 19.12 -13.15
C LEU A 336 2.49 17.80 -13.88
N ARG A 337 1.38 17.15 -14.23
CA ARG A 337 1.40 15.77 -14.74
C ARG A 337 1.54 15.71 -16.26
N GLY A 338 2.55 14.92 -16.72
CA GLY A 338 2.42 14.10 -17.91
C GLY A 338 1.78 12.74 -17.54
N GLU A 339 1.44 11.91 -18.52
CA GLU A 339 0.70 10.64 -18.32
C GLU A 339 1.47 9.62 -17.45
N GLU A 340 2.78 9.51 -17.58
CA GLU A 340 3.62 8.54 -16.84
C GLU A 340 4.74 9.19 -15.99
N TYR A 341 5.13 10.43 -16.33
CA TYR A 341 6.20 11.19 -15.65
C TYR A 341 6.03 12.68 -15.91
N ASN A 342 6.64 13.50 -15.06
CA ASN A 342 6.62 14.95 -15.22
C ASN A 342 7.62 15.41 -16.30
N TYR A 343 7.23 16.40 -17.10
CA TYR A 343 8.07 16.98 -18.16
C TYR A 343 9.05 17.98 -17.58
N MET A 344 10.34 17.61 -17.47
CA MET A 344 11.37 18.41 -16.80
C MET A 344 11.73 19.69 -17.54
N ASP A 345 11.53 19.74 -18.85
CA ASP A 345 11.67 20.97 -19.65
C ASP A 345 10.63 22.05 -19.29
N GLU A 346 9.46 21.64 -18.81
CA GLU A 346 8.40 22.56 -18.39
C GLU A 346 8.54 22.98 -16.92
N ILE A 347 8.92 22.02 -16.05
CA ILE A 347 8.96 22.20 -14.59
C ILE A 347 10.30 22.76 -14.14
N LEU A 348 11.38 22.18 -14.63
CA LEU A 348 12.76 22.43 -14.18
C LEU A 348 13.70 22.85 -15.31
N PRO A 349 13.33 23.77 -16.21
CA PRO A 349 14.34 24.32 -17.14
C PRO A 349 15.48 24.96 -16.35
N MET A 350 16.59 25.31 -17.01
CA MET A 350 17.63 26.13 -16.40
C MET A 350 17.03 27.43 -15.87
N ALA A 351 17.45 27.90 -14.69
CA ALA A 351 16.89 29.05 -13.99
C ALA A 351 15.40 28.91 -13.57
N ALA A 352 14.87 27.69 -13.58
CA ALA A 352 13.52 27.43 -13.06
C ALA A 352 13.33 28.05 -11.67
N ASN A 353 12.12 28.57 -11.41
CA ASN A 353 11.86 29.25 -10.16
C ASN A 353 10.41 29.15 -9.71
N LEU A 354 10.22 29.10 -8.39
CA LEU A 354 8.95 29.27 -7.71
C LEU A 354 8.95 30.65 -7.03
N GLN A 355 7.93 31.45 -7.33
CA GLN A 355 7.68 32.73 -6.66
C GLN A 355 6.35 32.64 -5.93
N MET A 356 6.35 32.91 -4.65
CA MET A 356 5.16 33.06 -3.83
C MET A 356 4.98 34.54 -3.56
N VAL A 357 3.99 35.14 -4.19
CA VAL A 357 3.69 36.59 -4.05
C VAL A 357 2.55 36.71 -3.04
N PHE A 358 2.81 37.41 -1.96
CA PHE A 358 1.88 37.61 -0.87
C PHE A 358 1.14 38.94 -1.02
N TYR A 359 -0.17 38.91 -0.92
CA TYR A 359 -1.06 40.03 -1.00
C TYR A 359 -1.82 40.19 0.31
N ARG A 360 -2.12 41.45 0.66
CA ARG A 360 -2.93 41.76 1.87
C ARG A 360 -4.08 42.68 1.48
N ASN A 361 -5.26 42.43 2.05
CA ASN A 361 -6.41 43.33 1.94
C ASN A 361 -6.48 44.29 3.15
N ALA A 362 -7.48 45.20 3.16
CA ALA A 362 -7.69 46.15 4.26
C ALA A 362 -8.11 45.47 5.58
N GLN A 363 -8.62 44.26 5.55
CA GLN A 363 -9.01 43.48 6.71
C GLN A 363 -7.84 42.71 7.32
N GLY A 364 -6.71 42.65 6.62
CA GLY A 364 -5.50 41.94 7.06
C GLY A 364 -5.43 40.50 6.55
N ASP A 365 -6.39 40.04 5.73
CA ASP A 365 -6.33 38.70 5.13
C ASP A 365 -5.14 38.59 4.17
N VAL A 366 -4.46 37.46 4.22
CA VAL A 366 -3.28 37.18 3.39
C VAL A 366 -3.59 36.13 2.34
N LEU A 367 -3.39 36.52 1.09
CA LEU A 367 -3.52 35.66 -0.10
C LEU A 367 -2.15 35.46 -0.73
N VAL A 368 -1.87 34.25 -1.20
CA VAL A 368 -0.62 33.90 -1.89
C VAL A 368 -0.91 33.52 -3.32
N GLN A 369 -0.23 34.19 -4.26
CA GLN A 369 -0.17 33.77 -5.66
C GLN A 369 1.07 32.91 -5.87
N LEU A 370 0.88 31.74 -6.43
CA LEU A 370 1.96 30.83 -6.79
C LEU A 370 2.31 31.02 -8.27
N LEU A 371 3.59 31.30 -8.54
CA LEU A 371 4.11 31.43 -9.90
C LEU A 371 5.22 30.40 -10.10
N LEU A 372 5.04 29.45 -11.01
CA LEU A 372 6.10 28.54 -11.45
C LEU A 372 6.63 28.98 -12.79
N ASN A 373 7.96 29.20 -12.87
CA ASN A 373 8.61 29.75 -14.06
C ASN A 373 7.91 31.01 -14.55
N GLU A 374 7.54 31.91 -13.61
CA GLU A 374 6.84 33.16 -13.80
C GLU A 374 5.40 33.05 -14.38
N LYS A 375 4.84 31.82 -14.48
CA LYS A 375 3.47 31.58 -14.89
C LYS A 375 2.60 31.34 -13.65
N SER A 376 1.44 32.02 -13.57
CA SER A 376 0.51 31.86 -12.45
C SER A 376 -0.11 30.46 -12.48
N ILE A 377 0.00 29.74 -11.36
CA ILE A 377 -0.65 28.45 -11.13
C ILE A 377 -1.86 28.54 -10.19
N GLY A 378 -2.06 29.70 -9.56
CA GLY A 378 -3.26 29.94 -8.76
C GLY A 378 -3.05 30.87 -7.58
N PHE A 379 -4.16 31.13 -6.87
CA PHE A 379 -4.20 31.86 -5.60
C PHE A 379 -4.79 30.97 -4.52
N MET A 380 -4.27 31.09 -3.30
CA MET A 380 -4.86 30.48 -2.11
C MET A 380 -4.54 31.35 -0.89
N SER A 381 -5.30 31.21 0.20
CA SER A 381 -4.92 31.88 1.43
C SER A 381 -3.65 31.28 2.01
N TRP A 382 -2.85 32.10 2.71
CA TRP A 382 -1.65 31.61 3.39
C TRP A 382 -1.95 30.53 4.41
N LYS A 383 -3.10 30.64 5.07
CA LYS A 383 -3.58 29.61 6.02
C LYS A 383 -3.85 28.27 5.35
N GLU A 384 -4.54 28.29 4.21
CA GLU A 384 -4.83 27.05 3.44
C GLU A 384 -3.55 26.41 2.93
N LEU A 385 -2.60 27.20 2.39
CA LEU A 385 -1.33 26.64 1.92
C LEU A 385 -0.54 25.99 3.06
N LYS A 386 -0.47 26.62 4.24
CA LYS A 386 0.19 26.03 5.42
C LYS A 386 -0.49 24.73 5.84
N GLN A 387 -1.81 24.70 5.85
CA GLN A 387 -2.57 23.49 6.21
C GLN A 387 -2.32 22.38 5.19
N GLN A 388 -2.38 22.69 3.90
CA GLN A 388 -2.09 21.71 2.84
C GLN A 388 -0.70 21.08 2.98
N VAL A 389 0.33 21.89 3.24
CA VAL A 389 1.68 21.37 3.45
C VAL A 389 1.79 20.56 4.74
N ALA A 390 1.13 20.98 5.83
CA ALA A 390 1.10 20.22 7.07
C ALA A 390 0.43 18.84 6.88
N ASP A 391 -0.69 18.78 6.18
CA ASP A 391 -1.39 17.52 5.86
C ASP A 391 -0.50 16.60 5.01
N ARG A 392 0.24 17.15 4.05
CA ARG A 392 1.19 16.38 3.25
C ARG A 392 2.41 15.90 4.05
N MET A 393 2.90 16.70 5.00
CA MET A 393 3.96 16.25 5.91
C MET A 393 3.50 15.05 6.75
N HIS A 394 2.28 15.08 7.27
CA HIS A 394 1.67 13.93 7.98
C HIS A 394 1.53 12.72 7.05
N TYR A 395 1.00 12.91 5.86
CA TYR A 395 0.87 11.83 4.87
C TYR A 395 2.21 11.15 4.58
N PHE A 396 3.27 11.91 4.32
CA PHE A 396 4.59 11.32 4.00
C PHE A 396 5.25 10.66 5.21
N GLU A 397 4.95 11.09 6.43
CA GLU A 397 5.39 10.40 7.64
C GLU A 397 4.64 9.08 7.82
N HIS A 398 3.33 9.06 7.62
CA HIS A 398 2.50 7.86 7.66
C HIS A 398 2.90 6.87 6.56
N LEU A 399 3.19 7.37 5.34
CA LEU A 399 3.70 6.53 4.25
C LEU A 399 5.05 5.89 4.62
N ARG A 400 5.95 6.64 5.25
CA ARG A 400 7.22 6.10 5.75
C ARG A 400 7.00 4.97 6.75
N GLN A 401 6.06 5.14 7.67
CA GLN A 401 5.72 4.11 8.67
C GLN A 401 5.10 2.88 8.00
N LEU A 402 4.20 3.07 7.04
CA LEU A 402 3.63 1.99 6.24
C LEU A 402 4.70 1.18 5.51
N CYS A 403 5.64 1.86 4.85
CA CYS A 403 6.74 1.21 4.13
C CYS A 403 7.79 0.56 5.07
N ALA A 404 7.90 1.03 6.31
CA ALA A 404 8.77 0.42 7.32
C ALA A 404 8.14 -0.82 7.98
N LEU A 405 6.85 -1.10 7.72
CA LEU A 405 6.15 -2.24 8.29
C LEU A 405 6.69 -3.55 7.70
N ASN A 406 7.09 -4.47 8.56
CA ASN A 406 7.55 -5.79 8.13
C ASN A 406 6.37 -6.77 8.00
N THR A 407 5.93 -6.99 6.76
CA THR A 407 4.87 -7.95 6.43
C THR A 407 5.29 -9.42 6.58
N MET A 408 6.59 -9.70 6.61
CA MET A 408 7.18 -11.04 6.68
C MET A 408 7.23 -11.63 8.10
N VAL A 409 6.91 -10.85 9.14
CA VAL A 409 6.93 -11.35 10.52
C VAL A 409 6.00 -12.55 10.67
N GLY A 410 6.55 -13.66 11.19
CA GLY A 410 5.82 -14.93 11.40
C GLY A 410 5.89 -15.90 10.21
N THR A 411 6.58 -15.55 9.13
CA THR A 411 6.77 -16.45 7.97
C THR A 411 8.03 -17.32 8.08
N ALA A 412 8.93 -17.02 9.01
CA ALA A 412 10.11 -17.83 9.31
C ALA A 412 9.88 -18.74 10.51
N PRO A 413 10.64 -19.84 10.63
CA PRO A 413 10.61 -20.69 11.82
C PRO A 413 11.00 -19.88 13.07
N ALA A 414 10.35 -20.19 14.20
CA ALA A 414 10.75 -19.63 15.48
C ALA A 414 12.16 -20.11 15.86
N ASN A 415 12.99 -19.18 16.32
CA ASN A 415 14.38 -19.46 16.70
C ASN A 415 14.58 -19.68 18.22
N THR A 416 13.50 -19.82 18.97
CA THR A 416 13.55 -20.06 20.41
C THR A 416 13.85 -21.53 20.73
N LYS A 417 14.49 -21.75 21.88
CA LYS A 417 14.73 -23.12 22.35
C LYS A 417 13.43 -23.92 22.53
N THR A 418 12.37 -23.27 22.96
CA THR A 418 11.05 -23.88 23.14
C THR A 418 10.44 -24.31 21.81
N ALA A 419 10.49 -23.46 20.80
CA ALA A 419 10.01 -23.79 19.46
C ALA A 419 10.80 -24.99 18.87
N GLY A 420 12.12 -25.01 19.02
CA GLY A 420 12.95 -26.13 18.58
C GLY A 420 12.68 -27.47 19.28
N LEU A 421 12.06 -27.43 20.48
CA LEU A 421 11.70 -28.65 21.23
C LEU A 421 10.28 -29.12 20.94
N PHE A 422 9.32 -28.21 20.73
CA PHE A 422 7.90 -28.49 20.70
C PHE A 422 7.22 -28.11 19.39
N GLY A 423 7.74 -27.16 18.63
CA GLY A 423 7.24 -26.82 17.32
C GLY A 423 7.69 -27.81 16.26
N LYS A 424 6.76 -28.36 15.47
CA LYS A 424 7.04 -29.25 14.34
C LYS A 424 6.04 -28.99 13.23
N GLY A 425 6.51 -29.11 11.98
CA GLY A 425 5.68 -28.84 10.82
C GLY A 425 5.21 -27.38 10.76
N SER A 426 3.95 -27.16 10.46
CA SER A 426 3.38 -25.82 10.32
C SER A 426 3.42 -24.96 11.58
N GLU A 427 3.42 -25.56 12.76
CA GLU A 427 3.42 -24.85 14.04
C GLU A 427 4.79 -24.25 14.40
N GLU A 428 5.85 -24.56 13.66
CA GLU A 428 7.17 -23.93 13.82
C GLU A 428 7.20 -22.46 13.40
N HIS A 429 6.22 -22.05 12.61
CA HIS A 429 6.08 -20.70 12.04
C HIS A 429 4.96 -19.96 12.75
N GLY A 430 4.89 -18.64 12.58
CA GLY A 430 3.79 -17.84 13.11
C GLY A 430 2.50 -17.92 12.31
N GLN A 431 2.42 -18.81 11.31
CA GLN A 431 1.25 -19.00 10.44
C GLN A 431 0.73 -17.70 9.85
N THR A 432 1.63 -16.84 9.39
CA THR A 432 1.32 -15.59 8.73
C THR A 432 1.74 -15.64 7.26
N LEU A 433 1.29 -14.66 6.50
CA LEU A 433 1.72 -14.48 5.12
C LEU A 433 1.94 -12.99 4.81
N PRO A 434 2.88 -12.66 3.94
CA PRO A 434 3.00 -11.30 3.43
C PRO A 434 1.91 -11.11 2.36
N ALA A 435 1.02 -10.17 2.57
CA ALA A 435 -0.12 -9.96 1.69
C ALA A 435 -0.24 -8.52 1.23
N VAL A 436 -0.55 -8.35 -0.06
CA VAL A 436 -1.07 -7.12 -0.62
C VAL A 436 -2.59 -7.21 -0.63
N LEU A 437 -3.26 -6.30 0.05
CA LEU A 437 -4.72 -6.28 0.17
C LEU A 437 -5.21 -4.91 0.63
N SER A 438 -6.53 -4.65 0.50
CA SER A 438 -7.22 -3.61 1.28
C SER A 438 -7.54 -4.13 2.68
N PRO A 439 -7.62 -3.28 3.72
CA PRO A 439 -8.07 -3.72 5.04
C PRO A 439 -9.39 -4.48 4.99
N ASN A 440 -9.42 -5.69 5.55
CA ASN A 440 -10.56 -6.61 5.50
C ASN A 440 -11.03 -6.99 4.07
N GLY A 441 -10.16 -6.87 3.07
CA GLY A 441 -10.46 -7.22 1.69
C GLY A 441 -10.72 -8.71 1.46
N GLN A 442 -11.27 -9.03 0.29
CA GLN A 442 -11.59 -10.40 -0.10
C GLN A 442 -10.33 -11.24 -0.30
N ASN A 443 -9.35 -10.72 -1.04
CA ASN A 443 -8.14 -11.45 -1.43
C ASN A 443 -6.91 -11.01 -0.63
N PHE A 444 -6.03 -11.98 -0.40
CA PHE A 444 -4.65 -11.77 0.02
C PHE A 444 -3.74 -12.07 -1.17
N TRP A 445 -3.35 -11.04 -1.94
CA TRP A 445 -2.39 -11.22 -3.02
C TRP A 445 -1.02 -11.46 -2.41
N THR A 446 -0.62 -12.75 -2.34
CA THR A 446 0.58 -13.16 -1.60
C THR A 446 1.57 -13.89 -2.52
N PRO A 447 2.89 -13.71 -2.31
CA PRO A 447 3.87 -14.58 -2.93
C PRO A 447 3.64 -16.03 -2.48
N GLN A 448 3.91 -16.97 -3.36
CA GLN A 448 3.85 -18.41 -3.07
C GLN A 448 5.24 -19.03 -3.23
N THR A 449 5.66 -19.76 -2.18
CA THR A 449 6.90 -20.54 -2.17
C THR A 449 6.64 -22.04 -2.05
N GLN A 450 5.47 -22.46 -1.55
CA GLN A 450 5.07 -23.86 -1.52
C GLN A 450 4.58 -24.33 -2.90
N ASP A 451 4.98 -25.51 -3.32
CA ASP A 451 4.66 -26.11 -4.63
C ASP A 451 3.23 -26.69 -4.70
N THR A 452 2.68 -27.09 -3.56
CA THR A 452 1.33 -27.62 -3.45
C THR A 452 0.53 -26.92 -2.39
N GLU A 453 -0.79 -26.94 -2.54
CA GLU A 453 -1.69 -26.56 -1.47
C GLU A 453 -1.59 -27.59 -0.35
N ASN A 454 -1.38 -27.13 0.86
CA ASN A 454 -1.25 -27.98 2.02
C ASN A 454 -2.06 -27.40 3.19
N LYS A 455 -2.87 -28.24 3.79
CA LYS A 455 -3.67 -27.89 4.97
C LYS A 455 -2.75 -27.53 6.12
N CYS A 456 -3.08 -26.48 6.86
CA CYS A 456 -2.29 -25.98 7.97
C CYS A 456 -0.92 -25.38 7.58
N VAL A 457 -0.70 -25.10 6.31
CA VAL A 457 0.57 -24.53 5.82
C VAL A 457 0.29 -23.27 5.01
N ALA A 458 0.87 -22.15 5.43
CA ALA A 458 0.75 -20.89 4.69
C ALA A 458 1.45 -20.99 3.33
N PRO A 459 0.97 -20.26 2.31
CA PRO A 459 1.55 -20.32 0.96
C PRO A 459 3.00 -19.82 0.86
N TYR A 460 3.48 -19.07 1.82
CA TYR A 460 4.80 -18.46 1.82
C TYR A 460 5.61 -18.80 3.08
N TYR A 461 6.82 -19.32 2.89
CA TYR A 461 7.81 -19.49 3.96
C TYR A 461 9.09 -18.73 3.65
N TYR A 462 9.54 -17.93 4.61
CA TYR A 462 10.75 -17.11 4.48
C TYR A 462 12.02 -17.93 4.26
N THR A 463 12.07 -19.18 4.73
CA THR A 463 13.24 -20.07 4.55
C THR A 463 13.28 -20.76 3.20
N ASP A 464 12.21 -20.67 2.39
CA ASP A 464 12.20 -21.24 1.06
C ASP A 464 13.08 -20.43 0.11
N SER A 465 13.61 -21.10 -0.89
CA SER A 465 14.50 -20.52 -1.90
C SER A 465 13.94 -20.55 -3.33
N LEU A 466 12.76 -21.14 -3.49
CA LEU A 466 12.07 -21.27 -4.77
C LEU A 466 10.75 -20.52 -4.75
N PHE A 467 10.56 -19.65 -5.72
CA PHE A 467 9.35 -18.86 -5.92
C PHE A 467 8.43 -19.56 -6.92
N GLN A 468 7.15 -19.67 -6.60
CA GLN A 468 6.14 -20.32 -7.42
C GLN A 468 5.26 -19.35 -8.22
N GLY A 469 5.01 -18.16 -7.70
CA GLY A 469 4.13 -17.16 -8.29
C GLY A 469 3.47 -16.26 -7.28
N ILE A 470 2.46 -15.52 -7.71
CA ILE A 470 1.57 -14.73 -6.86
C ILE A 470 0.21 -15.43 -6.80
N ARG A 471 -0.29 -15.62 -5.59
CA ARG A 471 -1.53 -16.31 -5.29
C ARG A 471 -2.61 -15.35 -4.80
N ASN A 472 -3.84 -15.46 -5.27
CA ASN A 472 -4.99 -14.83 -4.62
C ASN A 472 -5.45 -15.69 -3.44
N SER A 473 -4.72 -15.63 -2.35
CA SER A 473 -4.95 -16.50 -1.20
C SER A 473 -6.22 -16.12 -0.44
N HIS A 474 -6.93 -17.14 0.03
CA HIS A 474 -8.03 -17.04 0.98
C HIS A 474 -7.72 -17.77 2.30
N TRP A 475 -6.44 -17.91 2.58
CA TRP A 475 -5.93 -18.55 3.80
C TRP A 475 -6.52 -17.91 5.06
N ILE A 476 -7.03 -18.75 5.98
CA ILE A 476 -7.46 -18.27 7.29
C ILE A 476 -6.23 -18.23 8.19
N VAL A 477 -5.66 -17.05 8.31
CA VAL A 477 -4.39 -16.79 8.97
C VAL A 477 -4.42 -17.26 10.43
N GLY A 478 -3.39 -18.03 10.81
CA GLY A 478 -3.28 -18.58 12.16
C GLY A 478 -4.06 -19.87 12.38
N GLY A 479 -4.87 -20.30 11.41
CA GLY A 479 -5.68 -21.50 11.48
C GLY A 479 -5.07 -22.68 10.72
N CYS A 480 -5.46 -23.90 11.12
CA CYS A 480 -5.20 -25.12 10.38
C CYS A 480 -6.28 -25.32 9.32
N THR A 481 -6.44 -24.32 8.45
CA THR A 481 -7.45 -24.32 7.40
C THR A 481 -6.77 -24.28 6.04
N GLN A 482 -7.46 -24.83 5.07
CA GLN A 482 -7.01 -24.87 3.69
C GLN A 482 -7.26 -23.53 3.03
N ASP A 483 -6.39 -23.15 2.10
CA ASP A 483 -6.67 -22.07 1.18
C ASP A 483 -7.73 -22.52 0.17
N TYR A 484 -8.66 -21.67 -0.24
CA TYR A 484 -9.81 -22.11 -1.03
C TYR A 484 -10.18 -21.11 -2.15
N GLY A 485 -10.70 -21.64 -3.25
CA GLY A 485 -11.15 -20.84 -4.40
C GLY A 485 -10.02 -20.06 -5.07
N SER A 486 -8.76 -20.45 -4.85
CA SER A 486 -7.59 -19.68 -5.22
C SER A 486 -6.93 -20.15 -6.53
N PHE A 487 -6.15 -19.25 -7.14
CA PHE A 487 -5.25 -19.58 -8.25
C PHE A 487 -3.86 -18.99 -7.99
N THR A 488 -2.86 -19.51 -8.70
CA THR A 488 -1.49 -18.96 -8.70
C THR A 488 -1.12 -18.49 -10.09
N LEU A 489 -0.57 -17.27 -10.19
CA LEU A 489 -0.03 -16.69 -11.41
C LEU A 489 1.49 -16.68 -11.34
N ALA A 490 2.14 -17.41 -12.24
CA ALA A 490 3.59 -17.44 -12.43
C ALA A 490 3.99 -16.71 -13.72
N ALA A 491 5.16 -16.06 -13.71
CA ALA A 491 5.77 -15.44 -14.89
C ALA A 491 7.11 -16.11 -15.20
N LEU A 492 7.28 -16.57 -16.42
CA LEU A 492 8.44 -17.33 -16.88
C LEU A 492 9.00 -16.72 -18.16
N SER A 493 10.29 -16.89 -18.40
CA SER A 493 10.91 -16.53 -19.66
C SER A 493 11.44 -17.74 -20.44
N GLY A 494 11.51 -17.61 -21.74
CA GLY A 494 12.12 -18.60 -22.65
C GLY A 494 11.27 -19.84 -22.86
N LYS A 495 11.57 -20.97 -22.18
CA LYS A 495 10.81 -22.22 -22.32
C LYS A 495 9.58 -22.25 -21.42
N LEU A 496 8.42 -22.55 -21.98
CA LEU A 496 7.19 -22.79 -21.22
C LEU A 496 7.36 -24.04 -20.32
N ARG A 497 6.94 -23.92 -19.05
CA ARG A 497 6.93 -24.98 -18.03
C ARG A 497 5.61 -24.91 -17.28
N LEU A 498 4.84 -25.97 -17.27
CA LEU A 498 3.49 -25.98 -16.69
C LEU A 498 3.49 -26.58 -15.28
N GLU A 499 4.31 -27.62 -15.06
CA GLU A 499 4.36 -28.29 -13.76
C GLU A 499 4.98 -27.39 -12.68
N PRO A 500 4.39 -27.33 -11.47
CA PRO A 500 4.86 -26.47 -10.37
C PRO A 500 6.36 -26.66 -10.06
N GLU A 501 6.85 -27.88 -10.02
CA GLU A 501 8.25 -28.18 -9.72
C GLU A 501 9.21 -27.72 -10.81
N GLU A 502 8.78 -27.75 -12.08
CA GLU A 502 9.60 -27.30 -13.20
C GLU A 502 9.63 -25.78 -13.34
N ARG A 503 8.53 -25.10 -12.99
CA ARG A 503 8.43 -23.63 -13.06
C ARG A 503 8.99 -22.92 -11.85
N ALA A 504 9.11 -23.60 -10.71
CA ALA A 504 9.72 -23.05 -9.51
C ALA A 504 11.07 -22.42 -9.81
N THR A 505 11.28 -21.18 -9.44
CA THR A 505 12.45 -20.41 -9.80
C THR A 505 13.19 -19.87 -8.58
N PRO A 506 14.53 -19.92 -8.54
CA PRO A 506 15.29 -19.38 -7.44
C PRO A 506 15.08 -17.87 -7.28
N PHE A 507 14.93 -17.42 -6.05
CA PHE A 507 14.84 -16.01 -5.69
C PHE A 507 15.66 -15.69 -4.45
N SER A 508 15.78 -14.41 -4.11
CA SER A 508 16.50 -13.93 -2.92
C SER A 508 15.71 -12.81 -2.25
N HIS A 509 15.67 -12.82 -0.93
CA HIS A 509 15.04 -11.74 -0.15
C HIS A 509 15.71 -10.37 -0.34
N SER A 510 16.97 -10.32 -0.80
CA SER A 510 17.60 -9.05 -1.20
C SER A 510 17.04 -8.45 -2.48
N GLU A 511 16.30 -9.23 -3.26
CA GLU A 511 15.64 -8.88 -4.52
C GLU A 511 14.10 -8.82 -4.36
N GLU A 512 13.62 -8.85 -3.12
CA GLU A 512 12.21 -8.88 -2.74
C GLU A 512 11.83 -7.62 -1.97
N VAL A 513 10.67 -7.05 -2.28
CA VAL A 513 10.05 -5.93 -1.56
C VAL A 513 8.63 -6.33 -1.18
N SER A 514 8.27 -6.16 0.08
CA SER A 514 6.92 -6.49 0.55
C SER A 514 6.37 -5.43 1.50
N HIS A 515 5.31 -4.78 1.06
CA HIS A 515 4.52 -3.80 1.81
C HIS A 515 3.04 -4.17 1.75
N PRO A 516 2.19 -3.69 2.64
CA PRO A 516 0.74 -3.97 2.61
C PRO A 516 0.04 -3.61 1.29
N HIS A 517 0.58 -2.67 0.53
CA HIS A 517 0.04 -2.14 -0.72
C HIS A 517 0.82 -2.55 -1.97
N TYR A 518 1.96 -3.24 -1.81
CA TYR A 518 2.87 -3.54 -2.91
C TYR A 518 3.78 -4.72 -2.61
N TYR A 519 3.89 -5.63 -3.55
CA TYR A 519 4.90 -6.69 -3.53
C TYR A 519 5.67 -6.71 -4.85
N ALA A 520 6.97 -6.97 -4.76
CA ALA A 520 7.83 -7.14 -5.92
C ALA A 520 8.92 -8.17 -5.66
N VAL A 521 9.28 -8.92 -6.69
CA VAL A 521 10.41 -9.85 -6.68
C VAL A 521 11.13 -9.82 -8.02
N ARG A 522 12.46 -9.78 -7.98
CA ARG A 522 13.27 -10.02 -9.16
C ARG A 522 13.64 -11.50 -9.24
N LEU A 523 13.45 -12.08 -10.39
CA LEU A 523 13.71 -13.49 -10.69
C LEU A 523 14.91 -13.60 -11.66
N PRO A 524 16.15 -13.71 -11.14
CA PRO A 524 17.35 -13.63 -11.98
C PRO A 524 17.44 -14.73 -13.04
N LYS A 525 16.96 -15.95 -12.75
CA LYS A 525 16.92 -17.07 -13.72
C LYS A 525 15.98 -16.77 -14.89
N GLU A 526 14.90 -16.08 -14.62
CA GLU A 526 13.89 -15.71 -15.61
C GLU A 526 14.21 -14.36 -16.29
N HIS A 527 15.22 -13.62 -15.81
CA HIS A 527 15.55 -12.28 -16.29
C HIS A 527 14.33 -11.37 -16.33
N LEU A 528 13.54 -11.36 -15.27
CA LEU A 528 12.38 -10.51 -15.14
C LEU A 528 12.15 -10.04 -13.70
N LYS A 529 11.38 -8.96 -13.56
CA LYS A 529 10.80 -8.48 -12.31
C LYS A 529 9.29 -8.69 -12.37
N LEU A 530 8.72 -9.30 -11.33
CA LEU A 530 7.29 -9.46 -11.13
C LEU A 530 6.85 -8.54 -10.00
N GLU A 531 5.78 -7.77 -10.21
CA GLU A 531 5.23 -6.81 -9.26
C GLU A 531 3.72 -6.98 -9.18
N VAL A 532 3.14 -6.76 -7.99
CA VAL A 532 1.70 -6.77 -7.78
C VAL A 532 1.29 -5.68 -6.81
N THR A 533 0.19 -5.04 -7.11
CA THR A 533 -0.60 -4.20 -6.22
C THR A 533 -2.07 -4.56 -6.36
N GLY A 534 -2.91 -4.30 -5.36
CA GLY A 534 -4.31 -4.71 -5.42
C GLY A 534 -5.19 -4.06 -4.37
N SER A 535 -6.49 -4.20 -4.57
CA SER A 535 -7.58 -3.74 -3.70
C SER A 535 -8.24 -4.91 -2.97
N SER A 536 -9.52 -4.75 -2.59
CA SER A 536 -10.31 -5.84 -2.00
C SER A 536 -10.48 -7.01 -2.95
N HIS A 537 -10.92 -6.76 -4.18
CA HIS A 537 -11.29 -7.79 -5.16
C HIS A 537 -10.32 -7.89 -6.32
N THR A 538 -9.42 -6.92 -6.50
CA THR A 538 -8.68 -6.78 -7.75
C THR A 538 -7.17 -6.65 -7.54
N ALA A 539 -6.41 -6.93 -8.60
CA ALA A 539 -4.98 -6.69 -8.65
C ALA A 539 -4.51 -6.21 -10.02
N ILE A 540 -3.39 -5.51 -10.03
CA ILE A 540 -2.62 -5.23 -11.23
C ILE A 540 -1.26 -5.90 -11.07
N PHE A 541 -0.90 -6.71 -12.06
CA PHE A 541 0.42 -7.34 -12.19
C PHE A 541 1.22 -6.59 -13.23
N ARG A 542 2.49 -6.38 -12.94
CA ARG A 542 3.46 -5.81 -13.87
C ARG A 542 4.66 -6.73 -13.97
N ILE A 543 4.89 -7.26 -15.18
CA ILE A 543 5.99 -8.16 -15.49
C ILE A 543 6.96 -7.42 -16.41
N THR A 544 8.15 -7.13 -15.92
CA THR A 544 9.16 -6.38 -16.66
C THR A 544 10.32 -7.29 -17.05
N PRO A 545 10.44 -7.72 -18.32
CA PRO A 545 11.59 -8.47 -18.80
C PRO A 545 12.87 -7.63 -18.77
N GLU A 546 14.01 -8.22 -18.44
CA GLU A 546 15.33 -7.57 -18.46
C GLU A 546 16.07 -7.77 -19.79
N GLN A 547 15.58 -8.69 -20.63
CA GLN A 547 16.09 -8.99 -21.96
C GLN A 547 14.95 -9.40 -22.89
N ASP A 548 15.19 -9.33 -24.20
CA ASP A 548 14.22 -9.82 -25.18
C ASP A 548 14.08 -11.34 -25.06
N SER A 549 12.88 -11.81 -24.76
CA SER A 549 12.56 -13.23 -24.59
C SER A 549 11.05 -13.42 -24.65
N PRO A 550 10.55 -14.57 -25.15
CA PRO A 550 9.16 -14.92 -24.89
C PRO A 550 8.86 -14.95 -23.40
N ILE A 551 7.78 -14.30 -22.99
CA ILE A 551 7.29 -14.31 -21.63
C ILE A 551 6.01 -15.12 -21.57
N HIS A 552 5.98 -16.09 -20.66
CA HIS A 552 4.82 -16.95 -20.42
C HIS A 552 4.21 -16.59 -19.07
N ILE A 553 2.94 -16.25 -19.06
CA ILE A 553 2.14 -16.13 -17.85
C ILE A 553 1.38 -17.43 -17.70
N VAL A 554 1.66 -18.15 -16.63
CA VAL A 554 1.03 -19.44 -16.32
C VAL A 554 0.13 -19.24 -15.11
N LEU A 555 -1.15 -19.56 -15.26
CA LEU A 555 -2.14 -19.52 -14.20
C LEU A 555 -2.67 -20.93 -13.97
N ASN A 556 -2.64 -21.39 -12.73
CA ASN A 556 -3.23 -22.66 -12.35
C ASN A 556 -4.15 -22.54 -11.13
N HIS A 557 -5.20 -23.34 -11.11
CA HIS A 557 -6.03 -23.49 -9.93
C HIS A 557 -5.27 -24.21 -8.81
N ASN A 558 -5.48 -23.76 -7.59
CA ASN A 558 -5.10 -24.50 -6.40
C ASN A 558 -6.35 -25.27 -5.93
N SER A 559 -6.73 -26.28 -6.70
CA SER A 559 -7.96 -27.05 -6.50
C SER A 559 -7.70 -28.25 -5.60
N ASP A 560 -8.51 -28.43 -4.57
CA ASP A 560 -8.42 -29.54 -3.62
C ASP A 560 -8.82 -30.88 -4.24
N GLU A 561 -9.84 -30.86 -5.11
CA GLU A 561 -10.47 -32.06 -5.67
C GLU A 561 -10.27 -32.17 -7.20
N GLY A 562 -9.39 -31.34 -7.78
CA GLY A 562 -9.13 -31.35 -9.22
C GLY A 562 -10.31 -30.85 -10.05
N GLU A 563 -11.20 -30.07 -9.47
CA GLU A 563 -12.35 -29.45 -10.12
C GLU A 563 -12.07 -27.99 -10.52
N GLY A 564 -12.88 -27.47 -11.44
CA GLY A 564 -12.81 -26.09 -11.85
C GLY A 564 -13.15 -25.87 -13.31
N TYR A 565 -13.09 -24.62 -13.74
CA TYR A 565 -13.38 -24.22 -15.11
C TYR A 565 -12.41 -23.14 -15.58
N LEU A 566 -11.99 -23.23 -16.83
CA LEU A 566 -11.11 -22.25 -17.50
C LEU A 566 -11.60 -21.98 -18.92
N GLU A 567 -11.63 -20.71 -19.30
CA GLU A 567 -11.84 -20.27 -20.68
C GLU A 567 -10.90 -19.09 -21.04
N VAL A 568 -10.52 -19.01 -22.31
CA VAL A 568 -9.71 -17.92 -22.86
C VAL A 568 -10.44 -17.28 -24.02
N ASP A 569 -10.70 -15.97 -23.92
CA ASP A 569 -11.13 -15.15 -25.04
C ASP A 569 -9.95 -14.32 -25.57
N THR A 570 -9.39 -14.75 -26.68
CA THR A 570 -8.23 -14.08 -27.28
C THR A 570 -8.57 -12.75 -27.95
N MET A 571 -9.82 -12.51 -28.32
CA MET A 571 -10.27 -11.23 -28.90
C MET A 571 -10.42 -10.18 -27.79
N ALA A 572 -11.02 -10.56 -26.67
CA ALA A 572 -11.09 -9.73 -25.48
C ALA A 572 -9.78 -9.72 -24.68
N LYS A 573 -8.84 -10.64 -24.97
CA LYS A 573 -7.60 -10.89 -24.21
C LYS A 573 -7.87 -11.21 -22.75
N THR A 574 -8.90 -11.98 -22.46
CA THR A 574 -9.31 -12.33 -21.10
C THR A 574 -9.20 -13.83 -20.84
N ILE A 575 -8.89 -14.15 -19.60
CA ILE A 575 -9.08 -15.48 -19.01
C ILE A 575 -10.21 -15.34 -17.99
N TYR A 576 -11.19 -16.22 -18.06
CA TYR A 576 -12.16 -16.41 -16.98
C TYR A 576 -12.01 -17.83 -16.44
N GLY A 577 -12.14 -17.98 -15.15
CA GLY A 577 -12.18 -19.26 -14.50
C GLY A 577 -12.86 -19.22 -13.15
N TYR A 578 -13.15 -20.38 -12.62
CA TYR A 578 -13.56 -20.54 -11.22
C TYR A 578 -12.98 -21.82 -10.62
N ASN A 579 -12.66 -21.75 -9.33
CA ASN A 579 -12.21 -22.85 -8.51
C ASN A 579 -13.22 -23.09 -7.40
N PRO A 580 -13.88 -24.27 -7.33
CA PRO A 580 -14.85 -24.60 -6.29
C PRO A 580 -14.21 -24.62 -4.89
N VAL A 581 -14.97 -24.22 -3.90
CA VAL A 581 -14.57 -24.27 -2.49
C VAL A 581 -15.10 -25.56 -1.86
N HIS A 582 -14.22 -26.32 -1.20
CA HIS A 582 -14.54 -27.56 -0.51
C HIS A 582 -14.34 -27.43 1.00
N ARG A 583 -15.16 -28.14 1.76
CA ARG A 583 -15.12 -28.16 3.23
C ARG A 583 -14.03 -29.09 3.74
N ILE A 584 -13.35 -28.72 4.80
CA ILE A 584 -12.30 -29.54 5.43
C ILE A 584 -12.63 -30.01 6.86
N TYR A 585 -13.73 -29.57 7.43
CA TYR A 585 -14.23 -30.09 8.73
C TYR A 585 -15.47 -30.94 8.52
N GLN A 586 -16.60 -30.56 9.10
CA GLN A 586 -17.85 -31.27 8.83
C GLN A 586 -18.16 -31.25 7.32
N GLY A 587 -18.48 -32.46 6.78
CA GLY A 587 -18.68 -32.62 5.34
C GLY A 587 -17.39 -32.52 4.52
N TRP A 588 -16.29 -33.08 5.02
CA TRP A 588 -14.99 -33.08 4.33
C TRP A 588 -15.10 -33.54 2.87
N GLY A 589 -14.55 -32.72 1.95
CA GLY A 589 -14.58 -32.92 0.50
C GLY A 589 -15.91 -32.54 -0.17
N GLU A 590 -16.95 -32.20 0.59
CA GLU A 590 -18.19 -31.67 0.02
C GLU A 590 -18.01 -30.18 -0.39
N ARG A 591 -18.69 -29.78 -1.45
CA ARG A 591 -18.70 -28.39 -1.86
C ARG A 591 -19.32 -27.50 -0.78
N ALA A 592 -18.69 -26.35 -0.53
CA ALA A 592 -19.19 -25.35 0.41
C ALA A 592 -20.32 -24.47 -0.16
N GLY A 593 -20.66 -24.62 -1.45
CA GLY A 593 -21.70 -23.88 -2.14
C GLY A 593 -21.23 -22.58 -2.81
N ILE A 594 -19.97 -22.21 -2.66
CA ILE A 594 -19.36 -21.04 -3.32
C ILE A 594 -18.19 -21.46 -4.21
N ASP A 595 -17.88 -20.60 -5.18
CA ASP A 595 -16.73 -20.77 -6.08
C ASP A 595 -15.86 -19.50 -6.01
N GLY A 596 -14.54 -19.67 -6.08
CA GLY A 596 -13.63 -18.53 -6.33
C GLY A 596 -13.62 -18.22 -7.83
N ASN A 597 -14.45 -17.27 -8.26
CA ASN A 597 -14.48 -16.81 -9.63
C ASN A 597 -13.40 -15.75 -9.85
N TYR A 598 -12.83 -15.71 -11.05
CA TYR A 598 -11.86 -14.67 -11.41
C TYR A 598 -11.90 -14.33 -12.90
N LEU A 599 -11.56 -13.09 -13.19
CA LEU A 599 -11.35 -12.54 -14.51
C LEU A 599 -9.92 -11.97 -14.57
N LEU A 600 -9.12 -12.38 -15.56
CA LEU A 600 -7.82 -11.79 -15.84
C LEU A 600 -7.84 -11.17 -17.23
N GLN A 601 -7.40 -9.93 -17.36
CA GLN A 601 -7.28 -9.23 -18.64
C GLN A 601 -5.83 -8.86 -18.93
N ALA A 602 -5.35 -9.21 -20.14
CA ALA A 602 -4.07 -8.78 -20.67
C ALA A 602 -4.24 -7.53 -21.55
N TYR A 603 -3.31 -6.59 -21.45
CA TYR A 603 -3.31 -5.37 -22.28
C TYR A 603 -2.39 -5.49 -23.49
N ASP A 604 -1.37 -6.30 -23.39
CA ASP A 604 -0.41 -6.57 -24.46
C ASP A 604 -0.92 -7.60 -25.48
N PRO A 605 -0.38 -7.63 -26.70
CA PRO A 605 -0.74 -8.63 -27.70
C PRO A 605 -0.33 -10.06 -27.27
N ILE A 606 -1.28 -10.97 -27.22
CA ILE A 606 -1.04 -12.39 -26.97
C ILE A 606 -0.52 -13.03 -28.27
N LYS A 607 0.62 -13.74 -28.19
CA LYS A 607 1.25 -14.44 -29.33
C LYS A 607 0.80 -15.90 -29.44
N ASP A 608 0.64 -16.54 -28.27
CA ASP A 608 0.22 -17.95 -28.17
C ASP A 608 -0.49 -18.16 -26.81
N TYR A 609 -1.33 -19.17 -26.74
CA TYR A 609 -2.03 -19.54 -25.52
C TYR A 609 -2.43 -21.02 -25.55
N GLY A 610 -2.74 -21.58 -24.41
CA GLY A 610 -3.33 -22.91 -24.31
C GLY A 610 -3.90 -23.19 -22.94
N ILE A 611 -4.66 -24.27 -22.87
CA ILE A 611 -5.28 -24.80 -21.64
C ILE A 611 -4.88 -26.26 -21.52
N ASP A 612 -4.39 -26.67 -20.37
CA ASP A 612 -4.12 -28.05 -20.02
C ASP A 612 -4.67 -28.31 -18.61
N SER A 613 -5.75 -29.12 -18.56
CA SER A 613 -6.48 -29.39 -17.32
C SER A 613 -6.91 -28.11 -16.59
N LEU A 614 -6.41 -27.85 -15.39
CA LEU A 614 -6.68 -26.64 -14.58
C LEU A 614 -5.56 -25.58 -14.69
N CYS A 615 -4.78 -25.65 -15.75
CA CYS A 615 -3.70 -24.73 -16.04
C CYS A 615 -3.97 -24.00 -17.36
N VAL A 616 -3.74 -22.70 -17.41
CA VAL A 616 -3.80 -21.91 -18.63
C VAL A 616 -2.54 -21.08 -18.76
N TRP A 617 -2.05 -20.90 -20.00
CA TRP A 617 -0.94 -19.99 -20.23
C TRP A 617 -1.20 -19.00 -21.36
N LEU A 618 -0.62 -17.83 -21.23
CA LEU A 618 -0.54 -16.81 -22.25
C LEU A 618 0.93 -16.55 -22.56
N THR A 619 1.28 -16.45 -23.84
CA THR A 619 2.64 -16.12 -24.30
C THR A 619 2.66 -14.74 -24.93
N PHE A 620 3.63 -13.92 -24.52
CA PHE A 620 3.87 -12.57 -25.02
C PHE A 620 5.25 -12.45 -25.65
N GLU A 621 5.41 -11.49 -26.54
CA GLU A 621 6.72 -11.05 -27.00
C GLU A 621 7.32 -10.12 -25.96
N GLY A 622 8.14 -10.66 -25.05
CA GLY A 622 8.81 -9.85 -24.05
C GLY A 622 9.97 -9.07 -24.67
N LYS A 623 9.92 -7.75 -24.52
CA LYS A 623 11.00 -6.83 -24.88
C LYS A 623 11.66 -6.30 -23.63
N ALA A 624 12.98 -6.15 -23.70
CA ALA A 624 13.75 -5.66 -22.57
C ALA A 624 13.19 -4.33 -22.03
N PHE A 625 12.85 -4.32 -20.75
CA PHE A 625 12.35 -3.16 -20.00
C PHE A 625 11.00 -2.59 -20.44
N GLU A 626 10.26 -3.27 -21.34
CA GLU A 626 8.87 -2.97 -21.64
C GLU A 626 7.97 -3.84 -20.75
N PRO A 627 7.18 -3.27 -19.84
CA PRO A 627 6.36 -4.07 -18.92
C PRO A 627 5.15 -4.65 -19.63
N ILE A 628 4.83 -5.90 -19.31
CA ILE A 628 3.56 -6.55 -19.64
C ILE A 628 2.62 -6.32 -18.46
N ILE A 629 1.42 -5.81 -18.73
CA ILE A 629 0.41 -5.48 -17.70
C ILE A 629 -0.75 -6.46 -17.80
N LEU A 630 -1.09 -7.01 -16.63
CA LEU A 630 -2.29 -7.82 -16.43
C LEU A 630 -3.12 -7.23 -15.31
N LYS A 631 -4.44 -7.24 -15.46
CA LYS A 631 -5.37 -6.86 -14.39
C LYS A 631 -6.26 -8.03 -14.07
N ALA A 632 -6.49 -8.27 -12.78
CA ALA A 632 -7.32 -9.35 -12.30
C ALA A 632 -8.45 -8.83 -11.41
N ALA A 633 -9.58 -9.52 -11.42
CA ALA A 633 -10.66 -9.35 -10.47
C ALA A 633 -11.20 -10.71 -10.04
N THR A 634 -11.70 -10.78 -8.82
CA THR A 634 -12.28 -11.99 -8.24
C THR A 634 -13.67 -11.74 -7.71
N SER A 635 -14.42 -12.82 -7.48
CA SER A 635 -15.75 -12.77 -6.85
C SER A 635 -16.08 -14.14 -6.26
N PHE A 636 -16.77 -14.16 -5.12
CA PHE A 636 -17.39 -15.40 -4.58
C PHE A 636 -18.81 -15.63 -5.09
N THR A 637 -19.33 -14.77 -5.95
CA THR A 637 -20.68 -14.94 -6.52
C THR A 637 -20.64 -15.65 -7.88
N ASN A 638 -20.19 -14.96 -8.92
CA ASN A 638 -20.11 -15.51 -10.28
C ASN A 638 -19.23 -14.66 -11.21
N LYS A 639 -19.20 -15.04 -12.50
CA LYS A 639 -18.49 -14.29 -13.55
C LYS A 639 -18.87 -12.80 -13.59
N ARG A 640 -20.17 -12.49 -13.49
CA ARG A 640 -20.66 -11.10 -13.53
C ARG A 640 -20.17 -10.30 -12.32
N GLY A 641 -20.10 -10.92 -11.14
CA GLY A 641 -19.51 -10.29 -9.94
C GLY A 641 -18.06 -9.91 -10.19
N ALA A 642 -17.27 -10.82 -10.75
CA ALA A 642 -15.88 -10.52 -11.11
C ALA A 642 -15.77 -9.41 -12.17
N GLU A 643 -16.65 -9.39 -13.19
CA GLU A 643 -16.71 -8.32 -14.19
C GLU A 643 -17.10 -6.96 -13.56
N ASN A 644 -18.05 -6.93 -12.62
CA ASN A 644 -18.44 -5.72 -11.92
C ASN A 644 -17.29 -5.19 -11.04
N ASN A 645 -16.63 -6.08 -10.30
CA ASN A 645 -15.47 -5.75 -9.47
C ASN A 645 -14.33 -5.21 -10.34
N PHE A 646 -14.08 -5.81 -11.51
CA PHE A 646 -13.10 -5.34 -12.47
C PHE A 646 -13.39 -3.91 -12.93
N ALA A 647 -14.61 -3.67 -13.41
CA ALA A 647 -15.02 -2.38 -13.95
C ALA A 647 -14.99 -1.26 -12.89
N PHE A 648 -15.28 -1.60 -11.64
CA PHE A 648 -15.36 -0.61 -10.56
C PHE A 648 -14.01 -0.31 -9.91
N GLU A 649 -13.20 -1.34 -9.63
CA GLU A 649 -11.98 -1.17 -8.82
C GLU A 649 -10.70 -1.00 -9.66
N VAL A 650 -10.63 -1.59 -10.89
CA VAL A 650 -9.32 -1.66 -11.57
C VAL A 650 -9.31 -1.13 -13.00
N GLU A 651 -10.45 -1.07 -13.71
CA GLU A 651 -10.45 -0.71 -15.13
C GLU A 651 -9.81 0.66 -15.40
N GLY A 652 -10.16 1.67 -14.60
CA GLY A 652 -9.69 3.05 -14.74
C GLY A 652 -8.33 3.35 -14.09
N HIS A 653 -7.67 2.36 -13.45
CA HIS A 653 -6.43 2.56 -12.73
C HIS A 653 -5.21 2.03 -13.50
N ASP A 654 -4.12 2.78 -13.46
CA ASP A 654 -2.79 2.25 -13.74
C ASP A 654 -2.19 1.61 -12.47
N PHE A 655 -0.99 1.06 -12.60
CA PHE A 655 -0.31 0.38 -11.49
C PHE A 655 -0.03 1.34 -10.31
N GLU A 656 0.43 2.52 -10.61
CA GLU A 656 0.82 3.54 -9.63
C GLU A 656 -0.39 4.11 -8.89
N SER A 657 -1.47 4.40 -9.58
CA SER A 657 -2.71 4.91 -8.97
C SER A 657 -3.39 3.88 -8.08
N MET A 658 -3.41 2.60 -8.47
CA MET A 658 -3.90 1.51 -7.62
C MET A 658 -3.03 1.36 -6.37
N MET A 659 -1.70 1.37 -6.53
CA MET A 659 -0.77 1.26 -5.42
C MET A 659 -0.94 2.42 -4.42
N ALA A 660 -1.10 3.64 -4.90
CA ALA A 660 -1.34 4.82 -4.07
C ALA A 660 -2.68 4.75 -3.34
N GLN A 661 -3.74 4.29 -4.01
CA GLN A 661 -5.06 4.11 -3.40
C GLN A 661 -5.02 3.08 -2.26
N THR A 662 -4.38 1.94 -2.49
CA THR A 662 -4.25 0.89 -1.45
C THR A 662 -3.38 1.35 -0.29
N ALA A 663 -2.28 2.08 -0.57
CA ALA A 663 -1.47 2.70 0.46
C ALA A 663 -2.27 3.68 1.32
N GLN A 664 -3.13 4.51 0.71
CA GLN A 664 -4.00 5.45 1.44
C GLN A 664 -4.98 4.71 2.36
N GLN A 665 -5.61 3.64 1.88
CA GLN A 665 -6.51 2.82 2.71
C GLN A 665 -5.80 2.25 3.94
N TRP A 666 -4.55 1.82 3.78
CA TRP A 666 -3.73 1.35 4.89
C TRP A 666 -3.30 2.48 5.83
N ILE A 667 -2.93 3.64 5.31
CA ILE A 667 -2.64 4.82 6.13
C ILE A 667 -3.86 5.15 6.98
N ASP A 668 -5.05 5.24 6.38
CA ASP A 668 -6.30 5.56 7.07
C ASP A 668 -6.62 4.52 8.17
N ARG A 669 -6.38 3.23 7.91
CA ARG A 669 -6.63 2.16 8.88
C ARG A 669 -5.60 2.15 10.02
N LEU A 670 -4.31 2.25 9.71
CA LEU A 670 -3.25 2.14 10.71
C LEU A 670 -3.21 3.37 11.63
N HIS A 671 -3.47 4.54 11.09
CA HIS A 671 -3.45 5.80 11.83
C HIS A 671 -4.80 6.19 12.45
N THR A 672 -5.71 5.23 12.62
CA THR A 672 -6.79 5.36 13.62
C THR A 672 -6.24 5.38 15.06
N ILE A 673 -5.02 4.90 15.24
CA ILE A 673 -4.25 4.99 16.50
C ILE A 673 -2.83 5.45 16.15
N ASP A 674 -2.46 6.66 16.52
CA ASP A 674 -1.09 7.14 16.39
C ASP A 674 -0.26 6.74 17.61
N VAL A 675 0.91 6.16 17.36
CA VAL A 675 1.84 5.70 18.39
C VAL A 675 3.19 6.38 18.23
N GLU A 676 3.66 6.98 19.32
CA GLU A 676 5.01 7.54 19.42
C GLU A 676 5.82 6.77 20.47
N ASP A 677 6.95 6.23 20.08
CA ASP A 677 7.94 5.60 20.96
C ASP A 677 9.34 5.90 20.41
N PRO A 678 10.33 6.25 21.22
CA PRO A 678 11.71 6.41 20.77
C PRO A 678 12.32 5.11 20.23
N ASP A 679 11.79 3.94 20.59
CA ASP A 679 12.13 2.64 20.02
C ASP A 679 11.26 2.36 18.77
N THR A 680 11.80 2.64 17.60
CA THR A 680 11.13 2.41 16.32
C THR A 680 10.75 0.95 16.08
N ALA A 681 11.45 -0.02 16.70
CA ALA A 681 11.09 -1.43 16.59
C ALA A 681 9.74 -1.72 17.25
N ARG A 682 9.44 -1.08 18.38
CA ARG A 682 8.13 -1.19 19.04
C ARG A 682 7.03 -0.56 18.22
N VAL A 683 7.28 0.60 17.62
CA VAL A 683 6.32 1.25 16.71
C VAL A 683 6.00 0.33 15.53
N ASN A 684 7.02 -0.24 14.90
CA ASN A 684 6.84 -1.19 13.78
C ASN A 684 6.12 -2.47 14.22
N GLN A 685 6.38 -2.97 15.43
CA GLN A 685 5.69 -4.12 16.00
C GLN A 685 4.19 -3.82 16.21
N PHE A 686 3.86 -2.63 16.72
CA PHE A 686 2.47 -2.21 16.91
C PHE A 686 1.72 -2.13 15.58
N TYR A 687 2.25 -1.39 14.60
CA TYR A 687 1.60 -1.28 13.30
C TYR A 687 1.57 -2.60 12.54
N GLY A 688 2.59 -3.45 12.70
CA GLY A 688 2.59 -4.81 12.16
C GLY A 688 1.50 -5.70 12.76
N ALA A 689 1.19 -5.55 14.04
CA ALA A 689 0.08 -6.24 14.68
C ALA A 689 -1.26 -5.71 14.17
N LEU A 690 -1.42 -4.39 14.06
CA LEU A 690 -2.64 -3.75 13.56
C LEU A 690 -2.92 -4.09 12.08
N TYR A 691 -1.88 -4.20 11.26
CA TYR A 691 -1.96 -4.70 9.88
C TYR A 691 -2.58 -6.11 9.86
N ARG A 692 -2.07 -7.06 10.68
CA ARG A 692 -2.60 -8.44 10.73
C ARG A 692 -3.99 -8.49 11.33
N CYS A 693 -4.35 -7.63 12.25
CA CYS A 693 -5.71 -7.48 12.74
C CYS A 693 -6.72 -7.16 11.62
N SER A 694 -6.29 -6.55 10.53
CA SER A 694 -7.16 -6.14 9.42
C SER A 694 -7.26 -7.19 8.29
N PHE A 695 -6.92 -8.45 8.54
CA PHE A 695 -7.08 -9.53 7.56
C PHE A 695 -8.46 -10.18 7.62
N LEU A 696 -8.95 -10.46 8.82
CA LEU A 696 -10.21 -11.15 9.06
C LEU A 696 -11.09 -10.35 10.04
N PRO A 697 -12.42 -10.45 9.94
CA PRO A 697 -13.20 -11.09 8.89
C PRO A 697 -12.98 -10.48 7.51
N ARG A 698 -13.11 -11.30 6.45
CA ARG A 698 -12.96 -10.84 5.07
C ARG A 698 -14.27 -10.40 4.45
N GLU A 699 -14.22 -9.48 3.51
CA GLU A 699 -15.35 -9.12 2.67
C GLU A 699 -15.74 -10.27 1.74
N MET A 700 -17.03 -10.59 1.68
CA MET A 700 -17.60 -11.63 0.82
C MET A 700 -18.51 -11.06 -0.26
N SER A 701 -18.92 -9.81 -0.13
CA SER A 701 -19.78 -9.12 -1.10
C SER A 701 -18.98 -8.53 -2.25
N ASP A 702 -19.56 -8.50 -3.44
CA ASP A 702 -19.06 -7.77 -4.60
C ASP A 702 -19.35 -6.25 -4.47
N VAL A 703 -18.74 -5.44 -5.33
CA VAL A 703 -18.88 -3.96 -5.31
C VAL A 703 -20.31 -3.47 -5.53
N ASP A 704 -21.17 -4.29 -6.15
CA ASP A 704 -22.59 -3.99 -6.31
C ASP A 704 -23.46 -4.39 -5.10
N GLY A 705 -22.82 -4.99 -4.07
CA GLY A 705 -23.48 -5.45 -2.85
C GLY A 705 -24.08 -6.84 -2.95
N SER A 706 -23.96 -7.54 -4.08
CA SER A 706 -24.33 -8.96 -4.17
C SER A 706 -23.35 -9.83 -3.36
N TYR A 707 -23.83 -10.93 -2.80
CA TYR A 707 -23.01 -11.82 -1.98
C TYR A 707 -23.55 -13.27 -2.04
N PRO A 708 -22.72 -14.27 -1.72
CA PRO A 708 -23.18 -15.64 -1.63
C PRO A 708 -23.97 -15.85 -0.33
N LYS A 709 -25.20 -16.37 -0.43
CA LYS A 709 -26.05 -16.73 0.71
C LYS A 709 -25.33 -17.72 1.62
N PHE A 710 -25.41 -17.48 2.91
CA PHE A 710 -24.74 -18.36 3.88
C PHE A 710 -25.30 -19.78 3.82
N ALA A 711 -24.39 -20.75 3.86
CA ALA A 711 -24.61 -22.19 3.88
C ALA A 711 -25.18 -22.84 2.60
N ASP A 712 -25.61 -22.10 1.59
CA ASP A 712 -26.06 -22.68 0.33
C ASP A 712 -25.45 -22.04 -0.94
N GLY A 713 -24.79 -20.89 -0.81
CA GLY A 713 -24.09 -20.22 -1.91
C GLY A 713 -25.00 -19.58 -2.97
N THR A 714 -26.32 -19.63 -2.82
CA THR A 714 -27.25 -18.91 -3.73
C THR A 714 -26.90 -17.44 -3.74
N ILE A 715 -26.84 -16.81 -4.93
CA ILE A 715 -26.47 -15.41 -5.03
C ILE A 715 -27.61 -14.53 -4.53
N MET A 716 -27.32 -13.77 -3.49
CA MET A 716 -28.22 -12.79 -2.93
C MET A 716 -28.09 -11.45 -3.67
N PRO A 717 -29.20 -10.74 -3.87
CA PRO A 717 -29.18 -9.44 -4.56
C PRO A 717 -28.47 -8.36 -3.73
N GLU A 718 -28.24 -7.22 -4.36
CA GLU A 718 -27.59 -6.05 -3.79
C GLU A 718 -28.01 -5.77 -2.34
N SER A 719 -27.03 -5.79 -1.43
CA SER A 719 -27.15 -5.33 -0.05
C SER A 719 -26.53 -3.94 0.09
N PRO A 720 -27.13 -3.03 0.86
CA PRO A 720 -26.51 -1.73 1.15
C PRO A 720 -25.33 -1.84 2.12
N ARG A 721 -25.04 -3.03 2.63
CA ARG A 721 -23.99 -3.32 3.61
C ARG A 721 -23.06 -4.40 3.08
N LYS A 722 -21.82 -4.32 3.45
CA LYS A 722 -20.86 -5.39 3.19
C LYS A 722 -21.22 -6.64 3.99
N PHE A 723 -21.13 -7.78 3.34
CA PHE A 723 -21.23 -9.08 3.98
C PHE A 723 -19.83 -9.62 4.26
N TYR A 724 -19.58 -10.03 5.51
CA TYR A 724 -18.30 -10.53 5.98
C TYR A 724 -18.38 -12.02 6.32
N GLY A 725 -17.31 -12.75 6.05
CA GLY A 725 -17.15 -14.15 6.38
C GLY A 725 -15.81 -14.46 7.07
N ASP A 726 -15.57 -15.74 7.36
CA ASP A 726 -14.33 -16.23 7.95
C ASP A 726 -13.94 -15.53 9.26
N PHE A 727 -14.85 -15.57 10.24
CA PHE A 727 -14.70 -14.80 11.48
C PHE A 727 -13.63 -15.37 12.42
N SER A 728 -13.26 -16.66 12.33
CA SER A 728 -12.34 -17.34 13.28
C SER A 728 -12.71 -17.02 14.74
N MET A 729 -13.98 -17.23 15.09
CA MET A 729 -14.64 -16.58 16.22
C MET A 729 -14.06 -16.96 17.59
N TRP A 730 -13.59 -18.19 17.76
CA TRP A 730 -12.94 -18.63 19.00
C TRP A 730 -11.68 -17.79 19.34
N ASP A 731 -10.98 -17.28 18.31
CA ASP A 731 -9.81 -16.42 18.44
C ASP A 731 -10.19 -14.95 18.58
N THR A 732 -11.05 -14.47 17.69
CA THR A 732 -11.25 -13.04 17.42
C THR A 732 -12.17 -12.34 18.42
N TYR A 733 -13.07 -13.07 19.09
CA TYR A 733 -13.97 -12.47 20.07
C TYR A 733 -13.23 -11.89 21.28
N ARG A 734 -12.05 -12.44 21.59
CA ARG A 734 -11.28 -12.12 22.80
C ARG A 734 -10.78 -10.68 22.80
N ALA A 735 -10.28 -10.20 21.65
CA ALA A 735 -9.70 -8.87 21.57
C ALA A 735 -9.97 -8.17 20.21
N LEU A 736 -10.02 -8.89 19.09
CA LEU A 736 -10.11 -8.28 17.75
C LEU A 736 -11.47 -7.59 17.55
N HIS A 737 -12.60 -8.29 17.77
CA HIS A 737 -13.90 -7.65 17.66
C HIS A 737 -14.09 -6.50 18.66
N PRO A 738 -13.69 -6.62 19.95
CA PRO A 738 -13.60 -5.49 20.86
C PRO A 738 -12.78 -4.31 20.36
N LEU A 739 -11.64 -4.55 19.66
CA LEU A 739 -10.83 -3.50 19.05
C LEU A 739 -11.60 -2.80 17.92
N TYR A 740 -12.25 -3.57 17.03
CA TYR A 740 -13.03 -2.99 15.93
C TYR A 740 -14.14 -2.05 16.41
N THR A 741 -14.76 -2.32 17.55
CA THR A 741 -15.75 -1.39 18.11
C THR A 741 -15.19 -0.01 18.44
N LEU A 742 -13.86 0.10 18.61
CA LEU A 742 -13.16 1.35 18.90
C LEU A 742 -12.61 2.04 17.64
N ILE A 743 -11.95 1.26 16.76
CA ILE A 743 -11.21 1.83 15.63
C ILE A 743 -11.99 1.83 14.30
N ALA A 744 -13.01 0.98 14.19
CA ALA A 744 -13.81 0.81 12.98
C ALA A 744 -15.29 0.52 13.32
N PRO A 745 -15.99 1.43 14.04
CA PRO A 745 -17.33 1.15 14.59
C PRO A 745 -18.38 0.89 13.51
N LYS A 746 -18.24 1.47 12.32
CA LYS A 746 -19.15 1.22 11.21
C LYS A 746 -18.99 -0.20 10.68
N GLU A 747 -17.78 -0.60 10.37
CA GLU A 747 -17.42 -1.94 9.90
C GLU A 747 -17.75 -2.99 10.97
N ALA A 748 -17.51 -2.69 12.24
CA ALA A 748 -17.91 -3.56 13.34
C ALA A 748 -19.42 -3.86 13.32
N GLY A 749 -20.24 -2.85 13.04
CA GLY A 749 -21.68 -3.04 12.89
C GLY A 749 -22.06 -3.86 11.65
N ASP A 750 -21.37 -3.69 10.53
CA ASP A 750 -21.61 -4.49 9.33
C ASP A 750 -21.15 -5.96 9.52
N MET A 751 -20.06 -6.20 10.26
CA MET A 751 -19.64 -7.53 10.69
C MET A 751 -20.68 -8.19 11.60
N MET A 752 -21.23 -7.45 12.56
CA MET A 752 -22.30 -7.97 13.44
C MET A 752 -23.58 -8.24 12.64
N GLN A 753 -23.93 -7.39 11.69
CA GLN A 753 -25.06 -7.67 10.80
C GLN A 753 -24.84 -8.92 9.96
N SER A 754 -23.62 -9.18 9.53
CA SER A 754 -23.30 -10.41 8.77
C SER A 754 -23.58 -11.67 9.59
N LEU A 755 -23.27 -11.69 10.89
CA LEU A 755 -23.62 -12.79 11.79
C LEU A 755 -25.14 -12.94 11.93
N VAL A 756 -25.87 -11.82 12.00
CA VAL A 756 -27.35 -11.85 12.02
C VAL A 756 -27.90 -12.40 10.71
N THR A 757 -27.34 -11.97 9.59
CA THR A 757 -27.73 -12.48 8.25
C THR A 757 -27.47 -13.99 8.14
N MET A 758 -26.34 -14.49 8.63
CA MET A 758 -26.04 -15.93 8.67
C MET A 758 -27.11 -16.71 9.47
N TYR A 759 -27.60 -16.14 10.58
CA TYR A 759 -28.72 -16.73 11.31
C TYR A 759 -30.00 -16.74 10.51
N GLU A 760 -30.36 -15.64 9.87
CA GLU A 760 -31.59 -15.51 9.09
C GLU A 760 -31.59 -16.47 7.89
N GLU A 761 -30.47 -16.67 7.26
CA GLU A 761 -30.33 -17.51 6.07
C GLU A 761 -30.17 -18.99 6.40
N GLY A 762 -29.39 -19.32 7.42
CA GLY A 762 -29.05 -20.70 7.80
C GLY A 762 -29.88 -21.25 8.97
N GLY A 763 -30.62 -20.39 9.68
CA GLY A 763 -31.48 -20.76 10.79
C GLY A 763 -30.80 -20.91 12.15
N TRP A 764 -29.49 -20.85 12.26
CA TRP A 764 -28.71 -20.90 13.49
C TRP A 764 -27.58 -19.87 13.47
N LEU A 765 -27.27 -19.28 14.63
CA LEU A 765 -26.05 -18.47 14.75
C LEU A 765 -24.84 -19.42 14.66
N PRO A 766 -23.87 -19.15 13.75
CA PRO A 766 -22.75 -20.07 13.57
C PRO A 766 -21.81 -20.06 14.79
N ILE A 767 -21.18 -21.18 15.05
CA ILE A 767 -20.15 -21.31 16.10
C ILE A 767 -18.79 -20.79 15.58
N PHE A 768 -18.38 -21.29 14.42
CA PHE A 768 -17.12 -20.95 13.78
C PHE A 768 -17.31 -20.94 12.26
N PRO A 769 -17.86 -19.86 11.68
CA PRO A 769 -18.15 -19.81 10.24
C PRO A 769 -16.85 -19.73 9.42
N CYS A 770 -16.71 -20.65 8.48
CA CYS A 770 -15.67 -20.70 7.46
C CYS A 770 -16.28 -21.10 6.12
N TRP A 771 -15.66 -20.68 5.01
CA TRP A 771 -16.10 -21.00 3.64
C TRP A 771 -17.56 -20.66 3.38
N ASN A 772 -18.05 -19.60 3.97
CA ASN A 772 -19.46 -19.22 3.91
C ASN A 772 -20.42 -20.34 4.41
N SER A 773 -20.00 -21.15 5.35
CA SER A 773 -20.76 -22.31 5.86
C SER A 773 -20.61 -22.51 7.35
N TYR A 774 -21.50 -23.33 7.90
CA TYR A 774 -21.37 -23.83 9.26
C TYR A 774 -20.16 -24.74 9.40
N THR A 775 -19.52 -24.70 10.54
CA THR A 775 -18.57 -25.72 11.00
C THR A 775 -18.77 -25.96 12.49
N ALA A 776 -18.49 -27.19 12.95
CA ALA A 776 -18.35 -27.44 14.37
C ALA A 776 -16.89 -27.39 14.82
N ALA A 777 -16.07 -26.62 14.07
CA ALA A 777 -14.68 -26.33 14.43
C ALA A 777 -14.63 -25.47 15.69
N MET A 778 -13.63 -25.69 16.52
CA MET A 778 -13.42 -25.03 17.79
C MET A 778 -14.59 -25.23 18.79
N ILE A 779 -14.60 -24.43 19.85
CA ILE A 779 -15.58 -24.55 20.94
C ILE A 779 -16.20 -23.19 21.25
N GLY A 780 -17.16 -23.15 22.15
CA GLY A 780 -17.90 -21.96 22.58
C GLY A 780 -19.04 -21.60 21.63
N ASP A 781 -19.58 -20.40 21.84
CA ASP A 781 -20.66 -19.77 21.06
C ASP A 781 -20.39 -18.26 20.97
N HIS A 782 -19.17 -17.92 20.58
CA HIS A 782 -18.59 -16.59 20.77
C HIS A 782 -19.13 -15.53 19.78
N CYS A 783 -19.87 -15.91 18.75
CA CYS A 783 -20.69 -14.97 17.99
C CYS A 783 -21.64 -14.23 18.93
N SER A 784 -22.21 -14.94 19.92
CA SER A 784 -23.04 -14.35 20.99
C SER A 784 -22.26 -13.31 21.81
N ALA A 785 -21.00 -13.61 22.15
CA ALA A 785 -20.16 -12.69 22.91
C ALA A 785 -19.85 -11.42 22.11
N ALA A 786 -19.49 -11.55 20.82
CA ALA A 786 -19.19 -10.42 19.95
C ALA A 786 -20.41 -9.50 19.72
N LEU A 787 -21.58 -10.08 19.46
CA LEU A 787 -22.84 -9.33 19.28
C LEU A 787 -23.23 -8.55 20.56
N ALA A 788 -23.13 -9.19 21.72
CA ALA A 788 -23.43 -8.55 23.00
C ALA A 788 -22.45 -7.41 23.30
N ASP A 789 -21.14 -7.65 23.12
CA ASP A 789 -20.10 -6.65 23.34
C ASP A 789 -20.29 -5.42 22.45
N ALA A 790 -20.53 -5.62 21.16
CA ALA A 790 -20.79 -4.54 20.22
C ALA A 790 -22.01 -3.69 20.64
N TYR A 791 -23.12 -4.34 21.03
CA TYR A 791 -24.29 -3.62 21.50
C TYR A 791 -24.02 -2.81 22.78
N ILE A 792 -23.39 -3.42 23.78
CA ILE A 792 -23.09 -2.77 25.06
C ILE A 792 -22.16 -1.56 24.86
N LYS A 793 -21.25 -1.61 23.91
CA LYS A 793 -20.33 -0.51 23.54
C LYS A 793 -20.95 0.55 22.65
N GLY A 794 -22.22 0.43 22.31
CA GLY A 794 -22.96 1.48 21.59
C GLY A 794 -23.06 1.30 20.09
N ILE A 795 -22.56 0.20 19.51
CA ILE A 795 -22.78 -0.12 18.09
C ILE A 795 -24.28 -0.41 17.89
N ARG A 796 -24.92 0.27 16.95
CA ARG A 796 -26.37 0.21 16.70
C ARG A 796 -26.74 0.00 15.24
N ASN A 797 -25.76 -0.04 14.35
CA ASN A 797 -25.99 -0.25 12.92
C ASN A 797 -26.07 -1.74 12.54
N PHE A 798 -26.71 -2.56 13.37
CA PHE A 798 -27.12 -3.93 13.07
C PHE A 798 -28.44 -4.26 13.74
N ASP A 799 -29.13 -5.33 13.33
CA ASP A 799 -30.39 -5.75 13.92
C ASP A 799 -30.15 -6.51 15.24
N TYR A 800 -30.06 -5.78 16.32
CA TYR A 800 -29.78 -6.36 17.64
C TYR A 800 -30.95 -7.13 18.26
N GLU A 801 -32.20 -6.88 17.85
CA GLU A 801 -33.36 -7.70 18.28
C GLU A 801 -33.27 -9.10 17.66
N LYS A 802 -32.96 -9.17 16.36
CA LYS A 802 -32.73 -10.43 15.66
C LYS A 802 -31.48 -11.14 16.16
N ALA A 803 -30.42 -10.38 16.45
CA ALA A 803 -29.22 -10.91 17.10
C ALA A 803 -29.57 -11.59 18.43
N TYR A 804 -30.37 -10.94 19.28
CA TYR A 804 -30.82 -11.55 20.53
C TYR A 804 -31.62 -12.84 20.32
N GLU A 805 -32.54 -12.89 19.34
CA GLU A 805 -33.27 -14.10 18.96
C GLU A 805 -32.30 -15.24 18.60
N ALA A 806 -31.31 -14.96 17.77
CA ALA A 806 -30.30 -15.92 17.36
C ALA A 806 -29.44 -16.46 18.53
N MET A 807 -28.94 -15.55 19.36
CA MET A 807 -28.17 -15.89 20.56
C MET A 807 -28.98 -16.70 21.56
N ARG A 808 -30.22 -16.36 21.74
CA ARG A 808 -31.17 -17.06 22.61
C ARG A 808 -31.41 -18.48 22.10
N LYS A 809 -31.64 -18.64 20.80
CA LYS A 809 -31.81 -19.96 20.19
C LYS A 809 -30.62 -20.87 20.48
N ASN A 810 -29.40 -20.42 20.22
CA ASN A 810 -28.19 -21.19 20.51
C ASN A 810 -28.06 -21.55 22.00
N ALA A 811 -28.47 -20.66 22.90
CA ALA A 811 -28.34 -20.85 24.34
C ALA A 811 -29.35 -21.82 24.92
N PHE A 812 -30.52 -22.01 24.31
CA PHE A 812 -31.64 -22.76 24.88
C PHE A 812 -32.09 -23.96 24.06
N GLU A 813 -31.75 -24.04 22.77
CA GLU A 813 -32.29 -25.04 21.85
C GLU A 813 -31.15 -25.90 21.26
N THR A 814 -31.51 -27.13 20.93
CA THR A 814 -30.70 -28.08 20.17
C THR A 814 -31.29 -28.27 18.77
N PRO A 815 -30.47 -28.54 17.73
CA PRO A 815 -30.96 -28.84 16.39
C PRO A 815 -31.99 -29.97 16.38
N ALA A 816 -33.01 -29.86 15.53
CA ALA A 816 -34.10 -30.77 15.45
C ALA A 816 -33.72 -32.14 14.85
N SER A 817 -32.68 -32.17 14.02
CA SER A 817 -32.19 -33.35 13.34
C SER A 817 -30.70 -33.62 13.63
N ILE A 818 -30.29 -34.88 13.50
CA ILE A 818 -28.87 -35.25 13.56
C ILE A 818 -28.06 -34.64 12.39
N GLU A 819 -28.71 -34.41 11.29
CA GLU A 819 -28.14 -33.84 10.09
C GLU A 819 -27.75 -32.37 10.29
N GLU A 820 -28.65 -31.53 10.83
CA GLU A 820 -28.34 -30.17 11.25
C GLU A 820 -27.20 -30.15 12.27
N TYR A 821 -27.24 -31.05 13.24
CA TYR A 821 -26.21 -31.16 14.26
C TYR A 821 -24.85 -31.57 13.66
N ALA A 822 -24.83 -32.55 12.75
CA ALA A 822 -23.62 -32.96 12.02
C ALA A 822 -23.03 -31.83 11.17
N ASN A 823 -23.87 -30.99 10.62
CA ASN A 823 -23.45 -29.80 9.84
C ASN A 823 -22.89 -28.63 10.68
N GLY A 824 -22.83 -28.76 11.99
CA GLY A 824 -22.21 -27.75 12.84
C GLY A 824 -23.18 -26.72 13.44
N MET A 825 -24.50 -26.94 13.34
CA MET A 825 -25.52 -26.08 13.92
C MET A 825 -25.68 -26.30 15.43
N GLY A 826 -25.94 -25.23 16.18
CA GLY A 826 -26.20 -25.23 17.62
C GLY A 826 -24.97 -25.55 18.50
N ARG A 827 -25.14 -25.38 19.81
CA ARG A 827 -24.09 -25.72 20.80
C ARG A 827 -23.93 -27.24 20.96
N ARG A 828 -22.69 -27.72 20.95
CA ARG A 828 -22.37 -29.14 21.18
C ARG A 828 -22.60 -29.49 22.66
N ALA A 829 -23.18 -30.73 22.92
CA ALA A 829 -23.45 -31.23 24.26
C ALA A 829 -24.27 -30.26 25.15
N LEU A 830 -25.16 -29.45 24.56
CA LEU A 830 -25.98 -28.49 25.29
C LEU A 830 -26.92 -29.21 26.30
N GLU A 831 -27.49 -30.34 25.93
CA GLU A 831 -28.39 -31.12 26.82
C GLU A 831 -27.70 -31.52 28.12
N SER A 832 -26.45 -32.01 28.03
CA SER A 832 -25.64 -32.33 29.20
C SER A 832 -25.33 -31.08 30.02
N TYR A 833 -24.98 -29.98 29.38
CA TYR A 833 -24.70 -28.71 30.05
C TYR A 833 -25.92 -28.17 30.81
N LEU A 834 -27.11 -28.22 30.19
CA LEU A 834 -28.34 -27.77 30.82
C LEU A 834 -28.77 -28.69 31.99
N LYS A 835 -28.56 -30.01 31.82
CA LYS A 835 -28.96 -31.01 32.80
C LYS A 835 -28.10 -31.02 34.05
N TYR A 836 -26.80 -30.95 33.89
CA TYR A 836 -25.83 -31.11 34.98
C TYR A 836 -25.22 -29.79 35.47
N GLY A 837 -25.35 -28.74 34.69
CA GLY A 837 -24.61 -27.48 34.92
C GLY A 837 -23.14 -27.59 34.49
N TYR A 838 -22.76 -28.62 33.76
CA TYR A 838 -21.46 -28.87 33.13
C TYR A 838 -21.58 -30.02 32.12
N ILE A 839 -20.62 -30.19 31.27
CA ILE A 839 -20.53 -31.31 30.34
C ILE A 839 -19.68 -32.39 31.01
N PRO A 840 -20.25 -33.56 31.35
CA PRO A 840 -19.51 -34.63 32.02
C PRO A 840 -18.60 -35.38 31.05
N LEU A 841 -17.55 -36.05 31.58
CA LEU A 841 -16.58 -36.79 30.76
C LEU A 841 -17.19 -37.96 29.98
N GLU A 842 -18.34 -38.43 30.39
CA GLU A 842 -19.11 -39.48 29.68
C GLU A 842 -19.84 -38.96 28.43
N ASP A 843 -19.94 -37.63 28.25
CA ASP A 843 -20.44 -37.06 27.00
C ASP A 843 -19.28 -36.92 26.01
N GLY A 844 -19.32 -37.71 24.93
CA GLY A 844 -18.31 -37.73 23.88
C GLY A 844 -18.41 -36.56 22.89
N VAL A 845 -19.24 -35.58 23.18
CA VAL A 845 -19.43 -34.38 22.35
C VAL A 845 -19.58 -34.71 20.85
N ARG A 846 -20.65 -35.38 20.51
CA ARG A 846 -20.93 -35.92 19.16
C ARG A 846 -20.89 -34.83 18.09
N GLU A 847 -20.47 -35.20 16.87
CA GLU A 847 -20.47 -34.37 15.69
C GLU A 847 -19.71 -33.03 15.88
N ALA A 848 -18.65 -33.08 16.66
CA ALA A 848 -17.73 -31.95 16.84
C ALA A 848 -16.39 -32.27 16.18
N PHE A 849 -15.71 -31.26 15.69
CA PHE A 849 -14.32 -31.42 15.25
C PHE A 849 -13.39 -31.69 16.45
N HIS A 850 -13.53 -30.91 17.50
CA HIS A 850 -12.93 -31.13 18.79
C HIS A 850 -13.88 -31.98 19.64
N GLN A 851 -13.67 -33.29 19.66
CA GLN A 851 -14.42 -34.21 20.51
C GLN A 851 -13.85 -34.22 21.94
N GLU A 852 -14.60 -34.67 22.88
CA GLU A 852 -14.26 -34.63 24.31
C GLU A 852 -14.27 -33.18 24.83
N GLU A 853 -13.22 -32.58 25.22
CA GLU A 853 -13.02 -31.15 25.62
C GLU A 853 -14.15 -30.56 26.49
N GLN A 854 -14.76 -31.40 27.32
CA GLN A 854 -15.97 -31.10 28.09
C GLN A 854 -15.79 -29.95 29.07
N THR A 855 -14.62 -29.89 29.70
CA THR A 855 -14.31 -28.85 30.70
C THR A 855 -14.18 -27.47 30.03
N SER A 856 -13.44 -27.38 28.92
CA SER A 856 -13.31 -26.15 28.17
C SER A 856 -14.64 -25.61 27.66
N ARG A 857 -15.48 -26.49 27.07
CA ARG A 857 -16.81 -26.09 26.61
C ARG A 857 -17.71 -25.60 27.73
N THR A 858 -17.61 -26.21 28.90
CA THR A 858 -18.39 -25.77 30.09
C THR A 858 -18.01 -24.36 30.47
N LEU A 859 -16.70 -24.04 30.44
CA LEU A 859 -16.18 -22.72 30.79
C LEU A 859 -16.60 -21.68 29.76
N GLU A 860 -16.43 -21.97 28.49
CA GLU A 860 -16.79 -21.08 27.40
C GLU A 860 -18.31 -20.81 27.35
N TYR A 861 -19.15 -21.82 27.49
CA TYR A 861 -20.61 -21.64 27.53
C TYR A 861 -21.08 -20.83 28.73
N ALA A 862 -20.40 -20.94 29.88
CA ALA A 862 -20.72 -20.07 31.01
C ALA A 862 -20.41 -18.61 30.73
N PHE A 863 -19.33 -18.32 30.00
CA PHE A 863 -18.99 -16.96 29.53
C PHE A 863 -20.01 -16.47 28.47
N ASP A 864 -20.35 -17.32 27.49
CA ASP A 864 -21.33 -16.98 26.46
C ASP A 864 -22.72 -16.70 27.07
N ASP A 865 -23.16 -17.50 28.03
CA ASP A 865 -24.43 -17.28 28.76
C ASP A 865 -24.41 -15.93 29.50
N PHE A 866 -23.27 -15.53 30.06
CA PHE A 866 -23.14 -14.18 30.62
C PHE A 866 -23.30 -13.10 29.57
N ALA A 867 -22.68 -13.26 28.41
CA ALA A 867 -22.77 -12.29 27.32
C ALA A 867 -24.22 -12.15 26.82
N VAL A 868 -24.91 -13.28 26.59
CA VAL A 868 -26.33 -13.27 26.22
C VAL A 868 -27.20 -12.61 27.32
N ALA A 869 -26.89 -12.87 28.60
CA ALA A 869 -27.60 -12.23 29.71
C ALA A 869 -27.47 -10.71 29.68
N GLN A 870 -26.29 -10.16 29.35
CA GLN A 870 -26.11 -8.70 29.29
C GLN A 870 -27.02 -8.07 28.22
N LEU A 871 -27.10 -8.69 27.04
CA LEU A 871 -28.01 -8.20 25.99
C LEU A 871 -29.48 -8.41 26.38
N ALA A 872 -29.84 -9.57 26.98
CA ALA A 872 -31.18 -9.81 27.51
C ALA A 872 -31.61 -8.70 28.50
N LYS A 873 -30.75 -8.35 29.45
CA LYS A 873 -30.99 -7.26 30.40
C LYS A 873 -31.19 -5.92 29.68
N ALA A 874 -30.33 -5.59 28.75
CA ALA A 874 -30.41 -4.33 27.99
C ALA A 874 -31.70 -4.20 27.15
N LEU A 875 -32.25 -5.34 26.70
CA LEU A 875 -33.51 -5.42 25.95
C LEU A 875 -34.73 -5.71 26.84
N GLY A 876 -34.59 -5.71 28.19
CA GLY A 876 -35.72 -5.91 29.12
C GLY A 876 -36.25 -7.36 29.17
N LYS A 877 -35.47 -8.35 28.77
CA LYS A 877 -35.83 -9.79 28.79
C LYS A 877 -35.48 -10.40 30.15
N GLU A 878 -36.16 -9.96 31.19
CA GLU A 878 -35.80 -10.26 32.60
C GLU A 878 -35.73 -11.76 32.93
N GLN A 879 -36.64 -12.58 32.41
CA GLN A 879 -36.66 -14.02 32.67
C GLN A 879 -35.38 -14.70 32.14
N ASP A 880 -35.03 -14.43 30.88
CA ASP A 880 -33.84 -14.98 30.25
C ASP A 880 -32.57 -14.43 30.92
N TYR A 881 -32.56 -13.12 31.31
CA TYR A 881 -31.46 -12.54 32.08
C TYR A 881 -31.17 -13.32 33.35
N HIS A 882 -32.17 -13.59 34.16
CA HIS A 882 -31.98 -14.33 35.44
C HIS A 882 -31.52 -15.76 35.22
N GLU A 883 -32.09 -16.45 34.25
CA GLU A 883 -31.69 -17.83 33.93
C GLU A 883 -30.25 -17.90 33.42
N LEU A 884 -29.89 -17.06 32.46
CA LEU A 884 -28.56 -17.02 31.88
C LEU A 884 -27.50 -16.56 32.88
N MET A 885 -27.81 -15.58 33.74
CA MET A 885 -26.94 -15.21 34.87
C MET A 885 -26.72 -16.37 35.85
N ARG A 886 -27.76 -17.16 36.12
CA ARG A 886 -27.59 -18.41 36.94
C ARG A 886 -26.67 -19.40 36.23
N ARG A 887 -26.81 -19.56 34.91
CA ARG A 887 -25.99 -20.49 34.12
C ARG A 887 -24.57 -19.99 33.94
N SER A 888 -24.37 -18.70 33.92
CA SER A 888 -23.02 -18.13 33.85
C SER A 888 -22.12 -18.51 35.03
N GLU A 889 -22.69 -18.98 36.16
CA GLU A 889 -21.97 -19.50 37.30
C GLU A 889 -21.53 -20.96 37.15
N ASN A 890 -21.93 -21.65 36.06
CA ASN A 890 -21.63 -23.04 35.81
C ASN A 890 -20.13 -23.37 35.71
N TRP A 891 -19.28 -22.34 35.40
CA TRP A 891 -17.83 -22.50 35.47
C TRP A 891 -17.37 -23.10 36.81
N ARG A 892 -18.04 -22.82 37.94
CA ARG A 892 -17.70 -23.31 39.26
C ARG A 892 -17.81 -24.86 39.36
N ASN A 893 -18.64 -25.43 38.51
CA ASN A 893 -18.88 -26.90 38.52
C ASN A 893 -17.69 -27.69 37.99
N VAL A 894 -16.77 -27.08 37.28
CA VAL A 894 -15.58 -27.73 36.73
C VAL A 894 -14.27 -27.22 37.37
N ILE A 895 -14.35 -26.37 38.42
CA ILE A 895 -13.19 -26.03 39.26
C ILE A 895 -13.10 -27.06 40.39
N ASN A 896 -12.04 -27.84 40.37
CA ASN A 896 -11.79 -28.86 41.42
C ASN A 896 -11.40 -28.15 42.74
N PRO A 897 -12.21 -28.32 43.80
CA PRO A 897 -11.97 -27.62 45.07
C PRO A 897 -10.71 -28.10 45.78
N LYS A 898 -10.14 -29.25 45.41
CA LYS A 898 -8.89 -29.75 45.99
C LYS A 898 -7.65 -29.10 45.39
N THR A 899 -7.69 -28.78 44.10
CA THR A 899 -6.54 -28.27 43.36
C THR A 899 -6.63 -26.77 43.08
N GLY A 900 -7.86 -26.24 43.04
CA GLY A 900 -8.13 -24.86 42.61
C GLY A 900 -8.11 -24.68 41.09
N TYR A 901 -7.73 -25.67 40.32
CA TYR A 901 -7.71 -25.65 38.85
C TYR A 901 -8.97 -26.28 38.25
N CYS A 902 -9.29 -25.92 36.99
CA CYS A 902 -10.31 -26.62 36.25
C CYS A 902 -9.87 -28.06 36.00
N ASP A 903 -10.84 -28.99 36.00
CA ASP A 903 -10.56 -30.43 35.92
C ASP A 903 -11.74 -31.18 35.28
N GLY A 904 -11.46 -32.36 34.69
CA GLY A 904 -12.50 -33.24 34.18
C GLY A 904 -13.42 -33.69 35.29
N ARG A 905 -14.73 -33.71 35.02
CA ARG A 905 -15.75 -34.11 35.99
C ARG A 905 -16.72 -35.13 35.42
N HIS A 906 -16.90 -36.25 36.14
CA HIS A 906 -17.81 -37.33 35.79
C HIS A 906 -19.28 -36.98 36.03
N ALA A 907 -20.18 -37.61 35.29
CA ALA A 907 -21.61 -37.55 35.57
C ALA A 907 -21.93 -38.08 36.97
N PRO A 908 -22.89 -37.47 37.68
CA PRO A 908 -23.30 -37.97 39.01
C PRO A 908 -23.83 -39.39 38.97
N LYS A 909 -23.22 -40.31 39.73
CA LYS A 909 -23.68 -41.69 39.85
C LYS A 909 -24.67 -41.81 40.99
N GLN A 910 -25.75 -42.55 40.75
CA GLN A 910 -26.76 -42.81 41.74
C GLN A 910 -26.20 -43.79 42.80
N LEU A 911 -26.14 -43.37 44.05
CA LEU A 911 -25.69 -44.13 45.18
C LEU A 911 -26.88 -44.80 45.92
N SER A 912 -28.04 -44.16 45.93
CA SER A 912 -29.30 -44.63 46.42
C SER A 912 -30.46 -43.85 45.83
N ARG A 913 -31.75 -44.26 46.12
CA ARG A 913 -32.92 -43.50 45.59
C ARG A 913 -32.95 -41.98 45.89
N LYS A 914 -32.17 -41.52 46.86
CA LYS A 914 -32.12 -40.13 47.30
C LYS A 914 -30.74 -39.52 47.34
N LYS A 915 -29.67 -40.21 46.89
CA LYS A 915 -28.29 -39.74 47.02
C LYS A 915 -27.48 -40.08 45.77
N THR A 916 -26.74 -39.12 45.28
CA THR A 916 -25.71 -39.27 44.23
C THR A 916 -24.33 -38.93 44.77
N ASP A 917 -23.27 -39.28 44.06
CA ASP A 917 -21.90 -38.88 44.40
C ASP A 917 -21.57 -37.41 44.01
N GLY A 918 -22.53 -36.74 43.38
CA GLY A 918 -22.40 -35.36 42.94
C GLY A 918 -21.52 -35.16 41.71
N GLY A 919 -21.02 -36.25 41.11
CA GLY A 919 -20.02 -36.21 40.02
C GLY A 919 -18.61 -36.00 40.55
N LEU A 920 -17.76 -37.01 40.36
CA LEU A 920 -16.38 -36.99 40.85
C LEU A 920 -15.45 -36.27 39.86
N PHE A 921 -14.44 -35.58 40.37
CA PHE A 921 -13.36 -35.01 39.56
C PHE A 921 -12.30 -36.07 39.27
N GLU A 922 -11.58 -35.95 38.15
CA GLU A 922 -10.39 -36.73 37.80
C GLU A 922 -9.26 -36.56 38.87
N ASN A 923 -9.25 -35.44 39.56
CA ASN A 923 -8.20 -35.02 40.48
C ASN A 923 -6.80 -35.02 39.87
N ASN A 924 -6.71 -34.48 38.69
CA ASN A 924 -5.47 -34.36 37.95
C ASN A 924 -4.49 -33.42 38.69
N LEU A 925 -3.24 -33.89 38.88
CA LEU A 925 -2.16 -33.10 39.47
C LEU A 925 -1.15 -32.59 38.46
N ASP A 926 -1.35 -32.89 37.19
CA ASP A 926 -0.55 -32.43 36.09
C ASP A 926 -1.27 -31.26 35.41
N PHE A 927 -0.90 -30.02 35.76
CA PHE A 927 -1.59 -28.80 35.36
C PHE A 927 -1.02 -28.16 34.09
N ILE A 928 0.13 -28.64 33.63
CA ILE A 928 0.89 -28.01 32.54
C ILE A 928 0.86 -28.78 31.20
N HIS A 929 0.44 -30.04 31.21
CA HIS A 929 0.30 -30.81 29.99
C HIS A 929 -1.15 -30.88 29.51
N ARG A 930 -1.32 -31.04 28.19
CA ARG A 930 -2.62 -31.16 27.54
C ARG A 930 -3.44 -32.31 28.11
N LYS A 931 -4.73 -32.10 28.26
CA LYS A 931 -5.72 -33.11 28.68
C LYS A 931 -6.84 -33.20 27.64
N PRO A 932 -7.45 -34.38 27.43
CA PRO A 932 -8.52 -34.56 26.45
C PRO A 932 -9.73 -33.63 26.66
N TYR A 933 -10.03 -33.30 27.90
CA TYR A 933 -11.14 -32.43 28.27
C TYR A 933 -10.81 -30.94 28.24
N ILE A 934 -9.60 -30.57 27.76
CA ILE A 934 -9.13 -29.19 27.61
C ILE A 934 -8.72 -28.94 26.13
N THR A 935 -9.29 -27.89 25.53
CA THR A 935 -9.01 -27.51 24.15
C THR A 935 -7.64 -26.85 24.06
N GLU A 936 -6.76 -27.35 23.20
CA GLU A 936 -5.47 -26.75 22.77
C GLU A 936 -4.63 -26.16 23.90
N GLY A 937 -4.73 -26.69 25.07
CA GLY A 937 -4.07 -26.17 26.25
C GLY A 937 -4.02 -27.12 27.43
N ALA A 938 -3.69 -26.58 28.59
CA ALA A 938 -3.63 -27.28 29.86
C ALA A 938 -4.59 -26.67 30.89
N THR A 939 -4.84 -27.37 31.98
CA THR A 939 -5.77 -26.91 33.01
C THR A 939 -5.34 -25.57 33.64
N CYS A 940 -4.03 -25.32 33.73
CA CYS A 940 -3.53 -24.03 34.22
C CYS A 940 -3.89 -22.85 33.29
N HIS A 941 -4.00 -23.07 31.96
CA HIS A 941 -4.45 -22.04 31.03
C HIS A 941 -5.94 -21.77 31.16
N TYR A 942 -6.76 -22.82 31.06
CA TYR A 942 -8.21 -22.70 31.06
C TYR A 942 -8.84 -22.28 32.39
N THR A 943 -8.14 -22.48 33.51
CA THR A 943 -8.61 -21.96 34.80
C THR A 943 -8.82 -20.44 34.79
N TRP A 944 -8.12 -19.72 33.92
CA TRP A 944 -8.19 -18.27 33.81
C TRP A 944 -9.11 -17.81 32.68
N VAL A 945 -9.53 -18.74 31.82
CA VAL A 945 -10.52 -18.49 30.79
C VAL A 945 -11.89 -18.58 31.46
N CYS A 946 -12.37 -17.55 31.98
CA CYS A 946 -13.78 -17.36 32.28
C CYS A 946 -14.01 -16.34 33.36
N THR A 947 -15.07 -15.75 33.25
CA THR A 947 -15.96 -15.17 34.21
C THR A 947 -15.83 -13.68 34.41
N PRO A 948 -17.01 -13.03 34.49
CA PRO A 948 -17.16 -11.63 34.86
C PRO A 948 -16.61 -11.30 36.26
N GLU A 949 -16.36 -12.33 37.07
CA GLU A 949 -15.80 -12.19 38.42
C GLU A 949 -14.43 -12.84 38.56
N CYS A 950 -13.39 -12.27 37.91
CA CYS A 950 -11.99 -12.62 38.22
C CYS A 950 -11.64 -12.55 39.72
N GLY A 951 -12.43 -11.81 40.50
CA GLY A 951 -12.36 -11.80 41.96
C GLY A 951 -12.83 -13.07 42.67
N GLY A 952 -13.62 -13.95 41.98
CA GLY A 952 -14.14 -15.22 42.50
C GLY A 952 -13.07 -16.27 42.64
N ILE A 953 -12.22 -16.43 41.63
CA ILE A 953 -11.10 -17.38 41.63
C ILE A 953 -10.06 -16.97 42.69
N GLY A 954 -9.68 -15.71 42.72
CA GLY A 954 -8.75 -15.18 43.72
C GLY A 954 -9.20 -15.31 45.18
N ARG A 955 -10.51 -15.36 45.46
CA ARG A 955 -11.05 -15.63 46.78
C ARG A 955 -10.96 -17.13 47.15
N GLY A 956 -11.05 -18.02 46.19
CA GLY A 956 -10.83 -19.47 46.36
C GLY A 956 -9.40 -19.78 46.82
N PHE A 957 -8.40 -19.15 46.18
CA PHE A 957 -6.98 -19.33 46.54
C PHE A 957 -6.61 -18.73 47.90
N ARG A 958 -7.26 -17.64 48.36
CA ARG A 958 -6.98 -17.00 49.63
C ARG A 958 -7.55 -17.78 50.84
N ARG A 959 -8.42 -18.76 50.64
CA ARG A 959 -8.98 -19.57 51.73
C ARG A 959 -8.20 -20.87 51.96
N GLN A 960 -7.20 -21.17 51.18
CA GLN A 960 -6.37 -22.38 51.32
C GLN A 960 -4.88 -22.07 51.64
N GLY A 961 -4.49 -20.78 51.83
CA GLY A 961 -3.17 -20.35 52.22
C GLY A 961 -3.13 -19.85 53.68
#